data_f56506680a31fec2d5ee433f558fa028
#
_entry.id   f56506680a31fec2d5ee433f558fa028
#
_cell.length_a   1.000
_cell.length_b   1.000
_cell.length_c   1.000
_cell.angle_alpha   90.00
_cell.angle_beta   90.00
_cell.angle_gamma   90.00
#
_symmetry.space_group_name_H-M   'P 1'
#
loop_
_entity.id
_entity.type
_entity.pdbx_description
1 polymer ?
#
loop_
_entity_poly.entity_id
_entity_poly.type
_entity_poly.pdbx_seq_one_letter_code
_entity_poly.pdbx_strand_id
1 'polypeptide(L)'
;MRVFKRFSFKVLTLLIFFLTSWASMAVAQNCIVSGKVTEEKGAPIQYASVVVSQRGENIAGTLTQENGVFSLQVKASDSLYTLQVFFVGYTSQSLTFNASKEKVQLPDIVLSQNSQMLGEVAVEAQVNSKQSGVERTSLNPQAYMTEMTGSVADILRSSAAVSVNPQGQVSIRGKKNVLLLLDGVPTTLEELSALSSTNIKSIDIITNPDASYDAEGTGGIINIISQKEKGKGFSGQIAANYGFNHFVNGNIALHYVTKGFSLNFSYQTKYEDDIIHSELYRQFVQSGNSLEQEVRSARTVFNNKIALGATFHINSKNKLQADLRLNIPRLNTKQDFDNLYNTNGIERREYRNRDVSWNRENIEGVLFYQHIIQPNKLSFSIRSSISKIWGHRPSYYFLNGDTVNKSVSGGSPLLTAHQLDFNIQKKYGTWETGVKFSYRQNNIYHDFYNRESQQWNFSPTFSKDLAHKEYIPAAYVQFSSPKGKKLFGRIGVRIEYSQVKLRSEKENINQTQHHLFVAPSLMGQYKINKQHSISLAFSRRISRPTYPQLNPYMSMLDATTFEQGNPYLQPETSENVEFNYLLNTKIVDFSANLYFNYTHNYITEITILKDSLLLLTYINGLSELKTGIDLQLTIRPAKWIDIDLNTNTYYVNANGKYEQIDLSNKGWVNSSLIELNFKPIKGMKIQLQYRFTTPEYYPQFTIPFSHKMDIGISQSFLKGSLTVSALLTDVFNTNNWAVLSDNSVYILRNDSRNKSRMLWLGIRYNFNSYKGSKLMKKAEEDRSKVHIGQ
;
A
#
# COMPACT_ATOMS: atom_id res chain seq x y z
N MET A 1 30.19 -32.53 36.51
CA MET A 1 28.96 -32.37 37.31
C MET A 1 29.12 -31.47 38.56
N ARG A 2 30.24 -30.78 38.75
CA ARG A 2 30.47 -29.83 39.88
C ARG A 2 30.48 -28.35 39.45
N VAL A 3 30.41 -28.03 38.18
CA VAL A 3 30.43 -26.63 37.65
C VAL A 3 29.01 -26.07 37.46
N PHE A 4 28.02 -26.93 37.27
CA PHE A 4 26.60 -26.51 37.08
C PHE A 4 25.85 -26.12 38.36
N LYS A 5 26.32 -26.53 39.54
CA LYS A 5 25.66 -26.17 40.83
C LYS A 5 26.06 -24.79 41.37
N ARG A 6 27.16 -24.20 40.90
CA ARG A 6 27.59 -22.82 41.32
C ARG A 6 26.98 -21.69 40.52
N PHE A 7 26.46 -21.99 39.34
CA PHE A 7 25.82 -20.97 38.49
C PHE A 7 24.34 -20.72 38.86
N SER A 8 23.66 -21.78 39.35
CA SER A 8 22.24 -21.71 39.74
C SER A 8 21.99 -20.90 41.02
N PHE A 9 22.96 -20.89 41.96
CA PHE A 9 22.80 -20.17 43.25
C PHE A 9 23.04 -18.66 43.12
N LYS A 10 23.92 -18.22 42.22
CA LYS A 10 24.17 -16.78 41.96
C LYS A 10 23.06 -16.11 41.15
N VAL A 11 22.41 -16.84 40.29
CA VAL A 11 21.25 -16.32 39.51
C VAL A 11 20.01 -16.21 40.42
N LEU A 12 19.82 -17.16 41.35
CA LEU A 12 18.70 -17.12 42.30
C LEU A 12 18.85 -16.01 43.35
N THR A 13 20.06 -15.71 43.80
CA THR A 13 20.36 -14.59 44.72
C THR A 13 20.23 -13.23 44.04
N LEU A 14 20.58 -13.11 42.75
CA LEU A 14 20.32 -11.87 41.97
C LEU A 14 18.84 -11.65 41.70
N LEU A 15 18.06 -12.72 41.48
CA LEU A 15 16.61 -12.63 41.30
C LEU A 15 15.88 -12.23 42.58
N ILE A 16 16.32 -12.71 43.74
CA ILE A 16 15.75 -12.36 45.04
C ILE A 16 16.11 -10.88 45.39
N PHE A 17 17.31 -10.41 45.05
CA PHE A 17 17.71 -9.02 45.28
C PHE A 17 16.95 -8.04 44.37
N PHE A 18 16.57 -8.47 43.17
CA PHE A 18 15.70 -7.67 42.26
C PHE A 18 14.23 -7.67 42.69
N LEU A 19 13.75 -8.68 43.41
CA LEU A 19 12.37 -8.76 43.91
C LEU A 19 12.14 -8.01 45.23
N THR A 20 13.19 -7.75 46.00
CA THR A 20 13.07 -7.01 47.27
C THR A 20 13.25 -5.50 47.18
N SER A 21 13.72 -4.97 46.03
CA SER A 21 13.84 -3.52 45.80
C SER A 21 12.58 -2.83 45.26
N TRP A 22 11.44 -3.51 45.19
CA TRP A 22 10.20 -2.96 44.70
C TRP A 22 9.10 -2.69 45.75
N ALA A 23 9.47 -2.61 47.01
CA ALA A 23 8.55 -2.35 48.11
C ALA A 23 8.77 -0.98 48.74
N SER A 24 8.64 0.09 47.94
CA SER A 24 8.37 1.44 48.44
C SER A 24 7.55 2.20 47.40
N MET A 25 6.34 1.73 47.13
CA MET A 25 5.32 2.55 46.49
C MET A 25 4.74 3.49 47.58
N ALA A 26 5.16 4.74 47.55
CA ALA A 26 4.42 5.78 48.21
C ALA A 26 2.99 5.79 47.63
N VAL A 27 2.00 5.53 48.44
CA VAL A 27 0.59 5.67 48.11
C VAL A 27 0.34 7.17 47.87
N ALA A 28 0.33 7.59 46.62
CA ALA A 28 -0.05 8.95 46.27
C ALA A 28 -1.56 9.10 46.58
N GLN A 29 -1.88 9.88 47.59
CA GLN A 29 -3.24 10.29 47.88
C GLN A 29 -3.83 10.99 46.65
N ASN A 30 -4.98 10.54 46.17
CA ASN A 30 -5.70 11.19 45.08
C ASN A 30 -6.80 12.10 45.64
N CYS A 31 -6.94 13.27 45.02
CA CYS A 31 -8.02 14.23 45.29
C CYS A 31 -9.09 14.09 44.20
N ILE A 32 -10.34 13.95 44.62
CA ILE A 32 -11.51 13.97 43.70
C ILE A 32 -11.96 15.43 43.57
N VAL A 33 -11.94 15.94 42.34
CA VAL A 33 -12.41 17.29 41.98
C VAL A 33 -13.73 17.16 41.26
N SER A 34 -14.77 17.84 41.73
CA SER A 34 -16.08 17.83 41.15
C SER A 34 -16.66 19.24 41.02
N GLY A 35 -17.58 19.43 40.09
CA GLY A 35 -18.26 20.70 39.82
C GLY A 35 -19.39 20.55 38.83
N LYS A 36 -20.06 21.62 38.47
CA LYS A 36 -21.13 21.67 37.50
C LYS A 36 -20.88 22.80 36.50
N VAL A 37 -21.20 22.56 35.24
CA VAL A 37 -21.10 23.50 34.12
C VAL A 37 -22.51 23.86 33.65
N THR A 38 -22.81 25.16 33.60
CA THR A 38 -24.12 25.69 33.21
C THR A 38 -24.01 26.86 32.24
N GLU A 39 -25.08 27.13 31.50
CA GLU A 39 -25.23 28.39 30.76
C GLU A 39 -25.61 29.54 31.68
N GLU A 40 -25.54 30.80 31.17
CA GLU A 40 -25.96 32.01 31.90
C GLU A 40 -27.42 31.95 32.41
N LYS A 41 -28.28 31.21 31.76
CA LYS A 41 -29.67 30.99 32.15
C LYS A 41 -29.86 29.79 33.09
N GLY A 42 -28.78 29.16 33.56
CA GLY A 42 -28.77 28.07 34.52
C GLY A 42 -28.99 26.66 33.88
N ALA A 43 -29.18 26.55 32.58
CA ALA A 43 -29.28 25.24 31.91
C ALA A 43 -27.96 24.46 31.97
N PRO A 44 -27.97 23.15 32.28
CA PRO A 44 -26.75 22.36 32.34
C PRO A 44 -26.13 22.17 30.96
N ILE A 45 -24.80 22.32 30.83
CA ILE A 45 -24.08 22.06 29.60
C ILE A 45 -23.52 20.62 29.65
N GLN A 46 -24.13 19.73 28.88
CA GLN A 46 -23.70 18.34 28.75
C GLN A 46 -22.50 18.19 27.79
N TYR A 47 -21.60 17.30 28.14
CA TYR A 47 -20.39 16.97 27.33
C TYR A 47 -19.43 18.14 27.10
N ALA A 48 -19.40 19.13 27.98
CA ALA A 48 -18.35 20.13 28.01
C ALA A 48 -17.03 19.46 28.45
N SER A 49 -15.95 19.80 27.76
CA SER A 49 -14.61 19.32 28.11
C SER A 49 -14.06 20.07 29.32
N VAL A 50 -13.70 19.33 30.36
CA VAL A 50 -13.07 19.82 31.57
C VAL A 50 -11.64 19.29 31.63
N VAL A 51 -10.65 20.17 31.65
CA VAL A 51 -9.22 19.80 31.64
C VAL A 51 -8.55 20.46 32.85
N VAL A 52 -7.76 19.67 33.56
CA VAL A 52 -6.91 20.16 34.66
C VAL A 52 -5.46 20.15 34.22
N SER A 53 -4.80 21.29 34.42
CA SER A 53 -3.38 21.45 34.13
C SER A 53 -2.62 21.90 35.38
N GLN A 54 -1.34 21.55 35.43
CA GLN A 54 -0.39 22.01 36.46
C GLN A 54 0.88 22.46 35.75
N ARG A 55 1.35 23.68 36.05
CA ARG A 55 2.51 24.29 35.39
C ARG A 55 2.46 24.28 33.86
N GLY A 56 1.24 24.43 33.28
CA GLY A 56 1.04 24.43 31.83
C GLY A 56 0.97 23.05 31.17
N GLU A 57 1.14 21.96 31.90
CA GLU A 57 0.96 20.60 31.39
C GLU A 57 -0.43 20.05 31.80
N ASN A 58 -1.17 19.50 30.88
CA ASN A 58 -2.45 18.86 31.13
C ASN A 58 -2.23 17.51 31.80
N ILE A 59 -2.83 17.33 33.00
CA ILE A 59 -2.63 16.16 33.85
C ILE A 59 -3.87 15.26 33.96
N ALA A 60 -5.08 15.84 33.85
CA ALA A 60 -6.34 15.11 33.92
C ALA A 60 -7.40 15.79 33.06
N GLY A 61 -8.40 15.07 32.62
CA GLY A 61 -9.55 15.61 31.89
C GLY A 61 -10.75 14.69 31.92
N THR A 62 -11.95 15.28 31.82
CA THR A 62 -13.24 14.56 31.76
C THR A 62 -14.24 15.36 30.93
N LEU A 63 -15.44 14.80 30.72
CA LEU A 63 -16.57 15.48 30.12
C LEU A 63 -17.67 15.65 31.16
N THR A 64 -18.45 16.74 31.07
CA THR A 64 -19.65 16.87 31.88
C THR A 64 -20.69 15.83 31.46
N GLN A 65 -21.46 15.33 32.45
CA GLN A 65 -22.56 14.42 32.26
C GLN A 65 -23.79 15.18 31.69
N GLU A 66 -24.89 14.48 31.43
CA GLU A 66 -26.13 15.08 30.92
C GLU A 66 -26.69 16.19 31.79
N ASN A 67 -26.48 16.12 33.11
CA ASN A 67 -26.90 17.13 34.10
C ASN A 67 -25.86 18.25 34.31
N GLY A 68 -24.79 18.30 33.47
CA GLY A 68 -23.71 19.29 33.54
C GLY A 68 -22.67 19.02 34.62
N VAL A 69 -22.81 17.96 35.43
CA VAL A 69 -21.86 17.62 36.50
C VAL A 69 -20.63 16.90 35.94
N PHE A 70 -19.47 17.18 36.50
CA PHE A 70 -18.22 16.46 36.21
C PHE A 70 -17.53 16.01 37.51
N SER A 71 -16.73 14.96 37.39
CA SER A 71 -15.84 14.47 38.46
C SER A 71 -14.57 13.89 37.81
N LEU A 72 -13.40 14.25 38.34
CA LEU A 72 -12.10 13.75 37.89
C LEU A 72 -11.14 13.60 39.09
N GLN A 73 -10.09 12.82 38.91
CA GLN A 73 -9.09 12.58 39.95
C GLN A 73 -7.77 13.25 39.56
N VAL A 74 -7.19 14.00 40.51
CA VAL A 74 -5.85 14.56 40.42
C VAL A 74 -5.01 14.10 41.60
N LYS A 75 -3.69 14.24 41.53
CA LYS A 75 -2.79 13.94 42.63
C LYS A 75 -3.00 14.96 43.73
N ALA A 76 -3.20 14.55 44.98
CA ALA A 76 -3.28 15.47 46.09
C ALA A 76 -1.95 16.25 46.24
N SER A 77 -2.03 17.58 46.25
CA SER A 77 -0.86 18.46 46.32
C SER A 77 -1.27 19.84 46.77
N ASP A 78 -0.42 20.50 47.52
CA ASP A 78 -0.59 21.91 47.91
C ASP A 78 -0.28 22.89 46.77
N SER A 79 0.11 22.42 45.61
CA SER A 79 0.32 23.24 44.42
C SER A 79 -1.01 23.63 43.76
N LEU A 80 -1.01 24.82 43.17
CA LEU A 80 -2.17 25.31 42.39
C LEU A 80 -2.34 24.50 41.09
N TYR A 81 -3.59 24.08 40.86
CA TYR A 81 -4.08 23.50 39.63
C TYR A 81 -4.94 24.51 38.89
N THR A 82 -4.91 24.49 37.58
CA THR A 82 -5.78 25.27 36.70
C THR A 82 -6.77 24.33 36.01
N LEU A 83 -8.06 24.51 36.29
CA LEU A 83 -9.13 23.82 35.58
C LEU A 83 -9.62 24.72 34.46
N GLN A 84 -9.75 24.18 33.25
CA GLN A 84 -10.31 24.87 32.08
C GLN A 84 -11.52 24.09 31.54
N VAL A 85 -12.60 24.84 31.27
CA VAL A 85 -13.82 24.28 30.69
C VAL A 85 -14.05 24.84 29.30
N PHE A 86 -14.30 23.96 28.36
CA PHE A 86 -14.52 24.29 26.95
C PHE A 86 -15.82 23.65 26.45
N PHE A 87 -16.61 24.46 25.76
CA PHE A 87 -17.75 23.94 25.00
C PHE A 87 -17.93 24.71 23.70
N VAL A 88 -18.33 24.02 22.65
CA VAL A 88 -18.45 24.63 21.30
C VAL A 88 -19.57 25.68 21.32
N GLY A 89 -19.25 26.89 20.87
CA GLY A 89 -20.19 28.02 20.87
C GLY A 89 -20.20 28.84 22.14
N TYR A 90 -19.31 28.54 23.11
CA TYR A 90 -19.21 29.26 24.38
C TYR A 90 -17.78 29.76 24.60
N THR A 91 -17.65 30.84 25.38
CA THR A 91 -16.37 31.35 25.85
C THR A 91 -15.81 30.42 26.91
N SER A 92 -14.56 29.94 26.72
CA SER A 92 -13.89 29.06 27.70
C SER A 92 -13.67 29.78 29.04
N GLN A 93 -13.88 29.08 30.15
CA GLN A 93 -13.62 29.54 31.48
C GLN A 93 -12.45 28.78 32.12
N SER A 94 -11.68 29.49 32.93
CA SER A 94 -10.54 28.96 33.70
C SER A 94 -10.69 29.29 35.18
N LEU A 95 -10.48 28.26 36.01
CA LEU A 95 -10.54 28.41 37.48
C LEU A 95 -9.27 27.78 38.08
N THR A 96 -8.67 28.44 39.08
CA THR A 96 -7.57 27.85 39.82
C THR A 96 -8.07 27.28 41.15
N PHE A 97 -7.57 26.13 41.53
CA PHE A 97 -7.93 25.46 42.78
C PHE A 97 -6.71 24.75 43.40
N ASN A 98 -6.84 24.41 44.69
CA ASN A 98 -5.83 23.64 45.42
C ASN A 98 -6.41 22.25 45.75
N ALA A 99 -5.64 21.21 45.53
CA ALA A 99 -6.06 19.81 45.77
C ALA A 99 -5.46 19.24 47.07
N SER A 100 -5.39 20.05 48.13
CA SER A 100 -4.88 19.62 49.46
C SER A 100 -5.84 18.74 50.26
N LYS A 101 -7.11 18.65 49.85
CA LYS A 101 -8.14 17.81 50.49
C LYS A 101 -8.46 16.57 49.60
N GLU A 102 -8.97 15.50 50.22
CA GLU A 102 -9.38 14.28 49.52
C GLU A 102 -10.51 14.51 48.51
N LYS A 103 -11.36 15.52 48.77
CA LYS A 103 -12.43 15.95 47.87
C LYS A 103 -12.47 17.47 47.76
N VAL A 104 -12.55 18.00 46.54
CA VAL A 104 -12.70 19.42 46.24
C VAL A 104 -13.94 19.62 45.39
N GLN A 105 -14.93 20.32 45.92
CA GLN A 105 -16.12 20.76 45.21
C GLN A 105 -15.88 22.18 44.68
N LEU A 106 -15.89 22.35 43.36
CA LEU A 106 -15.75 23.64 42.71
C LEU A 106 -17.13 24.34 42.61
N PRO A 107 -17.17 25.69 42.58
CA PRO A 107 -18.40 26.43 42.31
C PRO A 107 -18.93 26.11 40.90
N ASP A 108 -20.19 26.40 40.64
CA ASP A 108 -20.78 26.27 39.33
C ASP A 108 -20.04 27.12 38.29
N ILE A 109 -19.64 26.52 37.16
CA ILE A 109 -18.87 27.20 36.12
C ILE A 109 -19.85 27.60 35.04
N VAL A 110 -20.08 28.92 34.92
CA VAL A 110 -21.01 29.47 33.94
C VAL A 110 -20.26 29.80 32.67
N LEU A 111 -20.70 29.22 31.55
CA LEU A 111 -20.16 29.53 30.21
C LEU A 111 -21.11 30.49 29.49
N SER A 112 -20.58 31.63 29.01
CA SER A 112 -21.31 32.59 28.19
C SER A 112 -21.31 32.19 26.73
N GLN A 113 -22.44 32.34 26.03
CA GLN A 113 -22.46 32.11 24.58
C GLN A 113 -21.59 33.13 23.85
N ASN A 114 -20.71 32.63 23.00
CA ASN A 114 -19.85 33.50 22.19
C ASN A 114 -20.55 33.84 20.88
N SER A 115 -21.18 35.02 20.86
CA SER A 115 -21.84 35.55 19.65
C SER A 115 -20.87 36.14 18.60
N GLN A 116 -19.59 36.28 18.91
CA GLN A 116 -18.60 36.65 17.91
C GLN A 116 -18.27 35.40 17.06
N MET A 117 -18.75 35.39 15.83
CA MET A 117 -18.13 34.57 14.78
C MET A 117 -16.62 34.93 14.76
N LEU A 118 -15.80 34.14 15.42
CA LEU A 118 -14.36 34.22 15.30
C LEU A 118 -14.04 34.18 13.81
N GLY A 119 -13.47 35.27 13.29
CA GLY A 119 -12.94 35.30 11.94
C GLY A 119 -12.11 34.04 11.73
N GLU A 120 -12.47 33.28 10.73
CA GLU A 120 -11.90 31.96 10.42
C GLU A 120 -10.39 32.11 10.21
N VAL A 121 -9.58 31.91 11.23
CA VAL A 121 -8.15 31.67 11.06
C VAL A 121 -8.06 30.28 10.45
N ALA A 122 -8.07 30.23 9.11
CA ALA A 122 -7.74 29.03 8.37
C ALA A 122 -6.29 28.69 8.67
N VAL A 123 -6.06 27.92 9.74
CA VAL A 123 -4.80 27.21 9.89
C VAL A 123 -4.88 26.03 8.92
N GLU A 124 -4.34 26.22 7.74
CA GLU A 124 -4.01 25.09 6.87
C GLU A 124 -3.14 24.14 7.68
N ALA A 125 -3.70 23.02 8.10
CA ALA A 125 -2.89 21.96 8.65
C ALA A 125 -1.93 21.54 7.53
N GLN A 126 -0.64 21.67 7.76
CA GLN A 126 0.39 21.19 6.86
C GLN A 126 0.12 19.69 6.64
N VAL A 127 -0.34 19.36 5.45
CA VAL A 127 -0.55 17.96 5.05
C VAL A 127 0.82 17.43 4.67
N ASN A 128 1.44 16.67 5.56
CA ASN A 128 2.70 16.01 5.25
C ASN A 128 2.49 15.05 4.07
N SER A 129 3.33 15.16 3.06
CA SER A 129 3.33 14.27 1.89
C SER A 129 3.60 12.82 2.30
N LYS A 130 4.47 12.65 3.31
CA LYS A 130 4.93 11.36 3.80
C LYS A 130 5.07 11.38 5.31
N GLN A 131 4.69 10.30 5.95
CA GLN A 131 4.88 10.08 7.38
C GLN A 131 5.58 8.75 7.59
N SER A 132 6.85 8.81 7.99
CA SER A 132 7.62 7.63 8.34
C SER A 132 7.35 7.23 9.78
N GLY A 133 7.00 5.98 9.97
CA GLY A 133 6.80 5.34 11.26
C GLY A 133 7.63 4.07 11.34
N VAL A 134 7.73 3.51 12.52
CA VAL A 134 8.49 2.28 12.76
C VAL A 134 7.86 1.06 12.09
N GLU A 135 6.53 1.03 12.00
CA GLU A 135 5.77 -0.11 11.45
C GLU A 135 5.47 0.06 9.96
N ARG A 136 5.37 1.29 9.49
CA ARG A 136 4.98 1.61 8.11
C ARG A 136 5.43 3.00 7.71
N THR A 137 5.57 3.21 6.42
CA THR A 137 5.64 4.54 5.81
C THR A 137 4.30 4.84 5.14
N SER A 138 3.64 5.92 5.53
CA SER A 138 2.36 6.33 4.96
C SER A 138 2.56 7.49 3.99
N LEU A 139 2.11 7.33 2.74
CA LEU A 139 2.06 8.38 1.73
C LEU A 139 0.66 9.00 1.74
N ASN A 140 0.59 10.33 1.66
CA ASN A 140 -0.66 11.03 1.48
C ASN A 140 -0.81 11.45 0.01
N PRO A 141 -1.70 10.82 -0.77
CA PRO A 141 -1.85 11.10 -2.19
C PRO A 141 -2.12 12.56 -2.50
N GLN A 142 -2.94 13.23 -1.70
CA GLN A 142 -3.36 14.62 -1.92
C GLN A 142 -2.21 15.64 -1.77
N ALA A 143 -1.08 15.22 -1.23
CA ALA A 143 0.11 16.08 -1.13
C ALA A 143 0.95 16.09 -2.41
N TYR A 144 0.76 15.13 -3.31
CA TYR A 144 1.51 15.00 -4.56
C TYR A 144 0.72 15.54 -5.74
N MET A 145 1.36 16.31 -6.62
CA MET A 145 0.71 16.79 -7.85
C MET A 145 0.55 15.70 -8.90
N THR A 146 1.34 14.65 -8.83
CA THR A 146 1.15 13.42 -9.64
C THR A 146 -0.20 12.75 -9.38
N GLU A 147 -0.94 13.14 -8.34
CA GLU A 147 -2.35 12.80 -8.17
C GLU A 147 -3.20 13.09 -9.41
N MET A 148 -2.85 14.14 -10.18
CA MET A 148 -3.58 14.55 -11.39
C MET A 148 -3.55 13.50 -12.50
N THR A 149 -2.52 12.65 -12.57
CA THR A 149 -2.47 11.56 -13.56
C THR A 149 -3.55 10.49 -13.27
N GLY A 150 -4.16 10.53 -12.07
CA GLY A 150 -5.20 9.62 -11.63
C GLY A 150 -4.71 8.20 -11.32
N SER A 151 -3.40 7.96 -11.35
CA SER A 151 -2.80 6.64 -11.16
C SER A 151 -2.23 6.46 -9.76
N VAL A 152 -2.66 5.40 -9.06
CA VAL A 152 -2.02 4.96 -7.82
C VAL A 152 -0.55 4.60 -8.05
N ALA A 153 -0.22 4.06 -9.23
CA ALA A 153 1.15 3.72 -9.60
C ALA A 153 2.09 4.94 -9.57
N ASP A 154 1.61 6.10 -10.02
CA ASP A 154 2.41 7.34 -10.01
C ASP A 154 2.64 7.85 -8.59
N ILE A 155 1.66 7.70 -7.70
CA ILE A 155 1.82 8.03 -6.29
C ILE A 155 2.79 7.05 -5.61
N LEU A 156 2.71 5.77 -5.92
CA LEU A 156 3.65 4.76 -5.41
C LEU A 156 5.10 5.09 -5.81
N ARG A 157 5.29 5.58 -7.03
CA ARG A 157 6.59 6.09 -7.49
C ARG A 157 7.09 7.31 -6.71
N SER A 158 6.26 7.99 -5.91
CA SER A 158 6.70 9.05 -4.99
C SER A 158 7.40 8.52 -3.73
N SER A 159 7.72 7.22 -3.66
CA SER A 159 8.61 6.62 -2.68
C SER A 159 9.83 6.03 -3.39
N ALA A 160 11.06 6.37 -2.96
CA ALA A 160 12.30 5.80 -3.52
C ALA A 160 12.39 4.28 -3.31
N ALA A 161 11.77 3.77 -2.23
CA ALA A 161 11.72 2.34 -1.93
C ALA A 161 10.77 1.55 -2.85
N VAL A 162 9.90 2.22 -3.62
CA VAL A 162 8.89 1.56 -4.47
C VAL A 162 9.18 1.84 -5.94
N SER A 163 9.21 0.80 -6.75
CA SER A 163 9.22 0.93 -8.21
C SER A 163 8.00 0.24 -8.82
N VAL A 164 7.56 0.75 -9.96
CA VAL A 164 6.45 0.18 -10.74
C VAL A 164 6.92 0.18 -12.19
N ASN A 165 7.06 -1.01 -12.77
CA ASN A 165 7.50 -1.17 -14.16
C ASN A 165 6.36 -0.86 -15.16
N PRO A 166 6.63 -0.76 -16.48
CA PRO A 166 5.60 -0.49 -17.49
C PRO A 166 4.51 -1.56 -17.56
N GLN A 167 4.82 -2.79 -17.19
CA GLN A 167 3.86 -3.89 -17.11
C GLN A 167 2.98 -3.83 -15.86
N GLY A 168 3.20 -2.85 -14.99
CA GLY A 168 2.44 -2.65 -13.77
C GLY A 168 2.87 -3.53 -12.60
N GLN A 169 4.02 -4.18 -12.65
CA GLN A 169 4.53 -4.91 -11.48
C GLN A 169 5.12 -3.94 -10.47
N VAL A 170 4.72 -4.09 -9.22
CA VAL A 170 5.21 -3.30 -8.09
C VAL A 170 6.34 -4.04 -7.41
N SER A 171 7.39 -3.32 -7.05
CA SER A 171 8.43 -3.83 -6.17
C SER A 171 8.71 -2.86 -5.02
N ILE A 172 9.09 -3.42 -3.87
CA ILE A 172 9.60 -2.66 -2.73
C ILE A 172 11.06 -3.04 -2.53
N ARG A 173 11.97 -2.04 -2.56
CA ARG A 173 13.42 -2.26 -2.43
C ARG A 173 13.95 -3.30 -3.43
N GLY A 174 13.46 -3.21 -4.67
CA GLY A 174 13.78 -4.13 -5.76
C GLY A 174 13.17 -5.53 -5.62
N LYS A 175 12.39 -5.84 -4.58
CA LYS A 175 11.66 -7.11 -4.45
C LYS A 175 10.31 -7.03 -5.14
N LYS A 176 10.10 -7.94 -6.04
CA LYS A 176 8.82 -8.11 -6.76
C LYS A 176 7.72 -8.66 -5.85
N ASN A 177 6.94 -9.44 -5.88
CA ASN A 177 6.01 -10.17 -4.98
C ASN A 177 5.53 -9.36 -3.76
N VAL A 178 5.03 -8.15 -4.03
CA VAL A 178 4.41 -7.25 -3.05
C VAL A 178 2.93 -7.60 -2.91
N LEU A 179 2.45 -7.81 -1.69
CA LEU A 179 1.03 -7.99 -1.44
C LEU A 179 0.32 -6.64 -1.47
N LEU A 180 -0.59 -6.47 -2.42
CA LEU A 180 -1.39 -5.26 -2.56
C LEU A 180 -2.73 -5.43 -1.85
N LEU A 181 -3.09 -4.48 -1.00
CA LEU A 181 -4.34 -4.47 -0.24
C LEU A 181 -5.12 -3.17 -0.49
N LEU A 182 -6.43 -3.27 -0.53
CA LEU A 182 -7.36 -2.15 -0.47
C LEU A 182 -8.25 -2.31 0.77
N ASP A 183 -8.09 -1.41 1.75
CA ASP A 183 -8.73 -1.51 3.07
C ASP A 183 -8.47 -2.86 3.78
N GLY A 184 -7.26 -3.42 3.58
CA GLY A 184 -6.86 -4.71 4.15
C GLY A 184 -7.36 -5.94 3.39
N VAL A 185 -7.95 -5.79 2.19
CA VAL A 185 -8.40 -6.89 1.32
C VAL A 185 -7.43 -7.02 0.14
N PRO A 186 -6.94 -8.23 -0.21
CA PRO A 186 -6.07 -8.43 -1.36
C PRO A 186 -6.68 -7.93 -2.67
N THR A 187 -5.87 -7.23 -3.46
CA THR A 187 -6.27 -6.62 -4.73
C THR A 187 -5.13 -6.68 -5.75
N THR A 188 -5.36 -6.23 -6.97
CA THR A 188 -4.34 -6.17 -8.02
C THR A 188 -3.96 -4.72 -8.35
N LEU A 189 -2.78 -4.49 -8.95
CA LEU A 189 -2.41 -3.15 -9.38
C LEU A 189 -3.34 -2.61 -10.47
N GLU A 190 -3.87 -3.47 -11.32
CA GLU A 190 -4.84 -3.10 -12.34
C GLU A 190 -6.12 -2.51 -11.71
N GLU A 191 -6.59 -3.12 -10.63
CA GLU A 191 -7.70 -2.58 -9.85
C GLU A 191 -7.33 -1.28 -9.14
N LEU A 192 -6.08 -1.17 -8.66
CA LEU A 192 -5.56 0.04 -8.02
C LEU A 192 -5.33 1.17 -9.01
N SER A 193 -4.88 0.89 -10.23
CA SER A 193 -4.70 1.88 -11.29
C SER A 193 -6.02 2.53 -11.72
N ALA A 194 -7.14 1.86 -11.46
CA ALA A 194 -8.48 2.40 -11.65
C ALA A 194 -8.98 3.21 -10.45
N LEU A 195 -8.27 3.22 -9.32
CA LEU A 195 -8.65 4.05 -8.17
C LEU A 195 -8.17 5.48 -8.38
N SER A 196 -9.07 6.45 -8.23
CA SER A 196 -8.67 7.85 -8.12
C SER A 196 -7.95 8.08 -6.79
N SER A 197 -6.81 8.70 -6.88
CA SER A 197 -6.01 9.16 -5.74
C SER A 197 -6.80 10.04 -4.78
N THR A 198 -7.79 10.77 -5.26
CA THR A 198 -8.66 11.64 -4.46
C THR A 198 -9.53 10.88 -3.46
N ASN A 199 -9.83 9.60 -3.76
CA ASN A 199 -10.60 8.72 -2.88
C ASN A 199 -9.70 7.92 -1.91
N ILE A 200 -8.40 8.19 -1.92
CA ILE A 200 -7.43 7.53 -1.06
C ILE A 200 -7.04 8.47 0.08
N LYS A 201 -7.15 7.99 1.30
CA LYS A 201 -6.68 8.69 2.49
C LYS A 201 -5.17 8.59 2.66
N SER A 202 -4.64 7.38 2.57
CA SER A 202 -3.21 7.08 2.67
C SER A 202 -2.86 5.80 1.93
N ILE A 203 -1.59 5.69 1.55
CA ILE A 203 -0.98 4.46 1.07
C ILE A 203 0.09 4.05 2.07
N ASP A 204 -0.13 2.95 2.75
CA ASP A 204 0.77 2.43 3.77
C ASP A 204 1.71 1.39 3.17
N ILE A 205 3.02 1.67 3.19
CA ILE A 205 4.08 0.77 2.77
C ILE A 205 4.60 0.08 4.03
N ILE A 206 4.43 -1.24 4.12
CA ILE A 206 4.77 -2.07 5.28
C ILE A 206 5.83 -3.07 4.83
N THR A 207 7.08 -2.82 5.16
CA THR A 207 8.21 -3.65 4.74
C THR A 207 8.39 -4.87 5.63
N ASN A 208 7.94 -4.79 6.89
CA ASN A 208 8.04 -5.87 7.87
C ASN A 208 6.67 -6.11 8.55
N PRO A 209 5.72 -6.79 7.86
CA PRO A 209 4.38 -7.02 8.36
C PRO A 209 4.35 -7.96 9.57
N ASP A 210 3.41 -7.72 10.48
CA ASP A 210 3.17 -8.57 11.64
C ASP A 210 2.32 -9.81 11.32
N ALA A 211 2.07 -10.67 12.32
CA ALA A 211 1.39 -11.96 12.15
C ALA A 211 -0.11 -11.83 11.77
N SER A 212 -0.74 -10.66 11.94
CA SER A 212 -2.15 -10.45 11.57
C SER A 212 -2.36 -10.37 10.05
N TYR A 213 -1.31 -10.01 9.31
CA TYR A 213 -1.32 -10.01 7.85
C TYR A 213 -1.08 -11.40 7.27
N ASP A 214 -1.56 -11.64 6.04
CA ASP A 214 -1.23 -12.86 5.30
C ASP A 214 0.29 -13.04 5.19
N ALA A 215 0.76 -14.28 5.27
CA ALA A 215 2.19 -14.57 5.15
C ALA A 215 2.73 -14.31 3.73
N GLU A 216 1.84 -14.14 2.75
CA GLU A 216 2.17 -13.84 1.36
C GLU A 216 2.75 -12.44 1.17
N GLY A 217 3.67 -12.28 0.21
CA GLY A 217 4.32 -11.01 -0.14
C GLY A 217 5.73 -10.90 0.44
N THR A 218 6.69 -11.56 -0.19
CA THR A 218 8.12 -11.51 0.20
C THR A 218 8.72 -10.11 0.09
N GLY A 219 8.18 -9.25 -0.79
CA GLY A 219 8.56 -7.85 -0.93
C GLY A 219 7.95 -6.91 0.12
N GLY A 220 7.00 -7.37 0.92
CA GLY A 220 6.23 -6.55 1.86
C GLY A 220 4.78 -6.33 1.42
N ILE A 221 4.13 -5.35 2.05
CA ILE A 221 2.71 -5.04 1.82
C ILE A 221 2.55 -3.56 1.45
N ILE A 222 1.70 -3.28 0.46
CA ILE A 222 1.17 -1.95 0.20
C ILE A 222 -0.33 -2.00 0.49
N ASN A 223 -0.76 -1.28 1.54
CA ASN A 223 -2.16 -1.21 1.90
C ASN A 223 -2.71 0.19 1.60
N ILE A 224 -3.67 0.26 0.70
CA ILE A 224 -4.34 1.49 0.30
C ILE A 224 -5.56 1.66 1.18
N ILE A 225 -5.61 2.79 1.88
CA ILE A 225 -6.71 3.15 2.78
C ILE A 225 -7.62 4.14 2.07
N SER A 226 -8.87 3.75 1.88
CA SER A 226 -9.88 4.62 1.26
C SER A 226 -10.26 5.80 2.16
N GLN A 227 -10.60 6.93 1.51
CA GLN A 227 -11.09 8.12 2.21
C GLN A 227 -12.50 7.87 2.74
N LYS A 228 -12.69 8.03 4.05
CA LYS A 228 -14.00 7.99 4.70
C LYS A 228 -14.23 9.34 5.40
N GLU A 229 -15.27 10.06 5.00
CA GLU A 229 -15.60 11.35 5.60
C GLU A 229 -16.09 11.17 7.06
N LYS A 230 -15.75 12.16 7.90
CA LYS A 230 -16.03 12.11 9.35
C LYS A 230 -17.09 13.11 9.83
N GLY A 231 -17.49 14.04 8.97
CA GLY A 231 -18.51 15.06 9.31
C GLY A 231 -19.93 14.56 9.15
N LYS A 232 -20.87 15.06 9.96
CA LYS A 232 -22.31 14.79 9.75
C LYS A 232 -22.85 15.61 8.58
N GLY A 233 -23.78 15.04 7.81
CA GLY A 233 -24.43 15.68 6.68
C GLY A 233 -23.95 15.12 5.35
N PHE A 234 -24.21 15.86 4.29
CA PHE A 234 -23.84 15.53 2.92
C PHE A 234 -22.60 16.32 2.50
N SER A 235 -21.58 15.64 2.00
CA SER A 235 -20.35 16.22 1.49
C SER A 235 -19.89 15.49 0.23
N GLY A 236 -18.98 16.07 -0.52
CA GLY A 236 -18.46 15.40 -1.70
C GLY A 236 -17.33 16.15 -2.39
N GLN A 237 -16.81 15.48 -3.41
CA GLN A 237 -15.75 15.96 -4.26
C GLN A 237 -16.05 15.62 -5.71
N ILE A 238 -15.74 16.54 -6.61
CA ILE A 238 -15.72 16.32 -8.06
C ILE A 238 -14.33 16.74 -8.55
N ALA A 239 -13.69 15.90 -9.36
CA ALA A 239 -12.42 16.21 -9.98
C ALA A 239 -12.43 15.78 -11.44
N ALA A 240 -11.80 16.59 -12.30
CA ALA A 240 -11.58 16.29 -13.70
C ALA A 240 -10.16 16.72 -14.08
N ASN A 241 -9.44 15.87 -14.78
CA ASN A 241 -8.09 16.13 -15.25
C ASN A 241 -7.97 15.73 -16.71
N TYR A 242 -7.31 16.58 -17.48
CA TYR A 242 -7.03 16.39 -18.90
C TYR A 242 -5.53 16.43 -19.13
N GLY A 243 -4.98 15.33 -19.66
CA GLY A 243 -3.61 15.27 -20.19
C GLY A 243 -3.65 15.48 -21.70
N PHE A 244 -2.84 16.40 -22.21
CA PHE A 244 -2.71 16.63 -23.64
C PHE A 244 -2.22 15.34 -24.30
N ASN A 245 -2.79 14.98 -25.46
CA ASN A 245 -2.75 13.69 -26.16
C ASN A 245 -3.85 12.69 -25.72
N HIS A 246 -5.03 13.20 -25.33
CA HIS A 246 -6.24 12.42 -25.11
C HIS A 246 -6.22 11.51 -23.86
N PHE A 247 -5.60 11.99 -22.79
CA PHE A 247 -5.76 11.36 -21.48
C PHE A 247 -6.82 12.12 -20.67
N VAL A 248 -7.80 11.41 -20.16
CA VAL A 248 -8.85 12.00 -19.32
C VAL A 248 -9.05 11.15 -18.09
N ASN A 249 -9.13 11.78 -16.93
CA ASN A 249 -9.66 11.10 -15.75
C ASN A 249 -10.65 12.00 -15.01
N GLY A 250 -11.75 11.39 -14.57
CA GLY A 250 -12.81 12.03 -13.82
C GLY A 250 -13.18 11.25 -12.59
N ASN A 251 -13.56 11.96 -11.53
CA ASN A 251 -13.96 11.35 -10.27
C ASN A 251 -15.10 12.13 -9.62
N ILE A 252 -16.10 11.41 -9.10
CA ILE A 252 -17.14 11.92 -8.23
C ILE A 252 -17.13 11.07 -6.97
N ALA A 253 -17.02 11.70 -5.80
CA ALA A 253 -17.15 11.04 -4.51
C ALA A 253 -18.20 11.78 -3.66
N LEU A 254 -19.16 11.05 -3.14
CA LEU A 254 -20.27 11.55 -2.34
C LEU A 254 -20.33 10.82 -1.01
N HIS A 255 -20.52 11.55 0.05
CA HIS A 255 -20.61 11.02 1.41
C HIS A 255 -21.81 11.57 2.12
N TYR A 256 -22.57 10.69 2.77
CA TYR A 256 -23.68 11.06 3.64
C TYR A 256 -23.48 10.40 5.00
N VAL A 257 -23.41 11.21 6.05
CA VAL A 257 -23.09 10.74 7.41
C VAL A 257 -24.12 11.24 8.41
N THR A 258 -24.66 10.33 9.19
CA THR A 258 -25.55 10.59 10.33
C THR A 258 -24.93 10.06 11.63
N LYS A 259 -25.64 10.15 12.75
CA LYS A 259 -25.18 9.65 14.06
C LYS A 259 -24.90 8.13 14.06
N GLY A 260 -25.69 7.34 13.31
CA GLY A 260 -25.60 5.87 13.33
C GLY A 260 -25.34 5.23 11.96
N PHE A 261 -25.25 6.05 10.91
CA PHE A 261 -25.14 5.54 9.55
C PHE A 261 -24.26 6.43 8.70
N SER A 262 -23.44 5.82 7.83
CA SER A 262 -22.76 6.52 6.75
C SER A 262 -22.89 5.77 5.44
N LEU A 263 -23.06 6.52 4.35
CA LEU A 263 -23.10 6.03 2.98
C LEU A 263 -22.01 6.75 2.18
N ASN A 264 -21.23 5.98 1.43
CA ASN A 264 -20.20 6.48 0.53
C ASN A 264 -20.50 5.96 -0.86
N PHE A 265 -20.46 6.86 -1.85
CA PHE A 265 -20.58 6.54 -3.26
C PHE A 265 -19.36 7.13 -3.98
N SER A 266 -18.74 6.38 -4.87
CA SER A 266 -17.78 6.93 -5.80
C SER A 266 -17.96 6.37 -7.20
N TYR A 267 -17.80 7.24 -8.18
CA TYR A 267 -17.69 6.90 -9.60
C TYR A 267 -16.39 7.48 -10.15
N GLN A 268 -15.66 6.68 -10.88
CA GLN A 268 -14.41 7.06 -11.51
C GLN A 268 -14.41 6.60 -12.93
N THR A 269 -13.91 7.46 -13.82
CA THR A 269 -13.72 7.14 -15.24
C THR A 269 -12.32 7.53 -15.66
N LYS A 270 -11.71 6.71 -16.51
CA LYS A 270 -10.37 6.94 -17.06
C LYS A 270 -10.36 6.56 -18.51
N TYR A 271 -9.87 7.46 -19.34
CA TYR A 271 -9.59 7.24 -20.75
C TYR A 271 -8.13 7.55 -21.04
N GLU A 272 -7.44 6.65 -21.70
CA GLU A 272 -6.04 6.81 -22.11
C GLU A 272 -5.91 6.36 -23.57
N ASP A 273 -5.23 7.16 -24.39
CA ASP A 273 -4.84 6.83 -25.75
C ASP A 273 -3.33 7.03 -25.89
N ASP A 274 -2.58 5.94 -25.78
CA ASP A 274 -1.13 5.92 -25.72
C ASP A 274 -0.52 5.21 -26.92
N ILE A 275 0.66 5.67 -27.34
CA ILE A 275 1.46 5.04 -28.38
C ILE A 275 2.83 4.72 -27.77
N ILE A 276 3.17 3.44 -27.78
CA ILE A 276 4.45 2.93 -27.31
C ILE A 276 5.26 2.55 -28.55
N HIS A 277 6.48 3.07 -28.67
CA HIS A 277 7.46 2.65 -29.65
C HIS A 277 8.51 1.80 -28.96
N SER A 278 8.82 0.66 -29.55
CA SER A 278 9.86 -0.25 -29.03
C SER A 278 10.79 -0.65 -30.15
N GLU A 279 12.08 -0.60 -29.89
CA GLU A 279 13.15 -1.06 -30.77
C GLU A 279 13.84 -2.22 -30.08
N LEU A 280 13.91 -3.36 -30.74
CA LEU A 280 14.51 -4.58 -30.22
C LEU A 280 15.59 -5.07 -31.20
N TYR A 281 16.78 -5.28 -30.67
CA TYR A 281 17.84 -6.04 -31.33
C TYR A 281 18.09 -7.31 -30.52
N ARG A 282 18.12 -8.46 -31.24
CA ARG A 282 18.40 -9.76 -30.65
C ARG A 282 19.34 -10.53 -31.55
N GLN A 283 20.39 -11.11 -30.97
CA GLN A 283 21.31 -12.00 -31.63
C GLN A 283 21.42 -13.31 -30.86
N PHE A 284 21.30 -14.43 -31.57
CA PHE A 284 21.54 -15.77 -31.01
C PHE A 284 23.02 -16.07 -31.00
N VAL A 285 23.59 -16.34 -29.83
CA VAL A 285 25.04 -16.51 -29.66
C VAL A 285 25.57 -17.71 -30.45
N GLN A 286 24.83 -18.83 -30.48
CA GLN A 286 25.26 -20.07 -31.12
C GLN A 286 25.26 -20.02 -32.64
N SER A 287 24.26 -19.40 -33.26
CA SER A 287 24.10 -19.36 -34.72
C SER A 287 24.57 -18.05 -35.34
N GLY A 288 24.78 -16.99 -34.55
CA GLY A 288 25.00 -15.64 -35.04
C GLY A 288 23.81 -14.98 -35.74
N ASN A 289 22.68 -15.68 -35.87
CA ASN A 289 21.48 -15.13 -36.48
C ASN A 289 20.92 -13.97 -35.62
N SER A 290 20.31 -12.97 -36.26
CA SER A 290 19.75 -11.83 -35.55
C SER A 290 18.34 -11.45 -35.99
N LEU A 291 17.65 -10.73 -35.11
CA LEU A 291 16.38 -10.07 -35.36
C LEU A 291 16.50 -8.61 -34.91
N GLU A 292 16.21 -7.71 -35.85
CA GLU A 292 15.89 -6.32 -35.56
C GLU A 292 14.38 -6.14 -35.69
N GLN A 293 13.75 -5.56 -34.70
CA GLN A 293 12.31 -5.41 -34.67
C GLN A 293 11.93 -4.02 -34.19
N GLU A 294 11.14 -3.33 -34.98
CA GLU A 294 10.45 -2.11 -34.57
C GLU A 294 8.98 -2.42 -34.26
N VAL A 295 8.49 -2.00 -33.11
CA VAL A 295 7.11 -2.22 -32.69
C VAL A 295 6.45 -0.89 -32.37
N ARG A 296 5.34 -0.60 -33.06
CA ARG A 296 4.43 0.48 -32.70
C ARG A 296 3.17 -0.11 -32.06
N SER A 297 2.93 0.19 -30.79
CA SER A 297 1.75 -0.27 -30.05
C SER A 297 0.82 0.91 -29.75
N ALA A 298 -0.31 0.99 -30.45
CA ALA A 298 -1.38 1.94 -30.15
C ALA A 298 -2.35 1.30 -29.15
N ARG A 299 -2.45 1.89 -27.95
CA ARG A 299 -3.18 1.33 -26.82
C ARG A 299 -4.26 2.31 -26.35
N THR A 300 -5.52 1.89 -26.37
CA THR A 300 -6.64 2.63 -25.82
C THR A 300 -7.19 1.92 -24.59
N VAL A 301 -7.29 2.62 -23.48
CA VAL A 301 -7.87 2.13 -22.22
C VAL A 301 -9.08 2.99 -21.87
N PHE A 302 -10.22 2.37 -21.67
CA PHE A 302 -11.39 3.00 -21.08
C PHE A 302 -11.81 2.19 -19.84
N ASN A 303 -11.73 2.81 -18.68
CA ASN A 303 -12.01 2.14 -17.41
C ASN A 303 -13.05 2.91 -16.61
N ASN A 304 -14.09 2.21 -16.15
CA ASN A 304 -15.10 2.75 -15.25
C ASN A 304 -15.13 1.94 -13.96
N LYS A 305 -15.16 2.64 -12.84
CA LYS A 305 -15.25 2.05 -11.51
C LYS A 305 -16.35 2.70 -10.69
N ILE A 306 -17.19 1.86 -10.09
CA ILE A 306 -18.24 2.27 -9.15
C ILE A 306 -17.93 1.63 -7.81
N ALA A 307 -18.03 2.38 -6.73
CA ALA A 307 -17.94 1.84 -5.37
C ALA A 307 -19.06 2.42 -4.49
N LEU A 308 -19.69 1.52 -3.73
CA LEU A 308 -20.68 1.81 -2.72
C LEU A 308 -20.22 1.25 -1.39
N GLY A 309 -20.24 2.06 -0.33
CA GLY A 309 -19.90 1.64 1.02
C GLY A 309 -20.95 2.13 2.02
N ALA A 310 -21.43 1.25 2.86
CA ALA A 310 -22.35 1.58 3.94
C ALA A 310 -21.76 1.14 5.29
N THR A 311 -21.83 2.01 6.29
CA THR A 311 -21.46 1.69 7.67
C THR A 311 -22.61 1.99 8.61
N PHE A 312 -22.98 1.01 9.41
CA PHE A 312 -24.02 1.08 10.41
C PHE A 312 -23.40 0.93 11.80
N HIS A 313 -23.52 1.94 12.63
CA HIS A 313 -23.26 1.86 14.07
C HIS A 313 -24.59 1.50 14.76
N ILE A 314 -24.89 0.20 14.85
CA ILE A 314 -26.14 -0.31 15.44
C ILE A 314 -26.29 0.20 16.87
N ASN A 315 -25.17 0.19 17.60
CA ASN A 315 -25.01 0.82 18.91
C ASN A 315 -23.50 1.05 19.20
N SER A 316 -23.16 1.46 20.41
CA SER A 316 -21.76 1.70 20.82
C SER A 316 -20.87 0.45 20.80
N LYS A 317 -21.45 -0.74 20.78
CA LYS A 317 -20.72 -2.03 20.78
C LYS A 317 -20.70 -2.71 19.42
N ASN A 318 -21.64 -2.40 18.52
CA ASN A 318 -21.86 -3.14 17.28
C ASN A 318 -21.72 -2.22 16.07
N LYS A 319 -20.79 -2.57 15.20
CA LYS A 319 -20.56 -1.90 13.91
C LYS A 319 -20.65 -2.92 12.79
N LEU A 320 -21.44 -2.62 11.77
CA LEU A 320 -21.54 -3.37 10.52
C LEU A 320 -21.11 -2.46 9.36
N GLN A 321 -20.30 -2.99 8.46
CA GLN A 321 -19.87 -2.29 7.24
C GLN A 321 -20.02 -3.24 6.05
N ALA A 322 -20.55 -2.71 4.95
CA ALA A 322 -20.65 -3.40 3.67
C ALA A 322 -20.09 -2.51 2.57
N ASP A 323 -19.18 -3.03 1.77
CA ASP A 323 -18.62 -2.34 0.62
C ASP A 323 -18.86 -3.20 -0.64
N LEU A 324 -19.28 -2.57 -1.73
CA LEU A 324 -19.44 -3.18 -3.05
C LEU A 324 -18.65 -2.37 -4.07
N ARG A 325 -17.88 -3.04 -4.91
CA ARG A 325 -17.06 -2.42 -5.95
C ARG A 325 -17.30 -3.13 -7.28
N LEU A 326 -17.46 -2.34 -8.33
CA LEU A 326 -17.58 -2.80 -9.71
C LEU A 326 -16.52 -2.10 -10.55
N ASN A 327 -15.72 -2.86 -11.28
CA ASN A 327 -14.69 -2.35 -12.18
C ASN A 327 -14.91 -2.92 -13.59
N ILE A 328 -14.96 -2.04 -14.58
CA ILE A 328 -15.30 -2.38 -15.98
C ILE A 328 -14.23 -1.78 -16.91
N PRO A 329 -13.06 -2.40 -17.01
CA PRO A 329 -12.03 -1.99 -17.97
C PRO A 329 -12.33 -2.50 -19.37
N ARG A 330 -11.97 -1.70 -20.37
CA ARG A 330 -11.91 -2.04 -21.78
C ARG A 330 -10.54 -1.59 -22.29
N LEU A 331 -9.79 -2.54 -22.82
CA LEU A 331 -8.46 -2.31 -23.35
C LEU A 331 -8.39 -2.79 -24.78
N ASN A 332 -8.03 -1.91 -25.71
CA ASN A 332 -7.73 -2.26 -27.09
C ASN A 332 -6.26 -1.92 -27.38
N THR A 333 -5.56 -2.84 -28.02
CA THR A 333 -4.16 -2.62 -28.42
C THR A 333 -4.01 -3.07 -29.87
N LYS A 334 -3.48 -2.18 -30.71
CA LYS A 334 -3.03 -2.50 -32.06
C LYS A 334 -1.52 -2.43 -32.08
N GLN A 335 -0.89 -3.48 -32.54
CA GLN A 335 0.56 -3.59 -32.61
C GLN A 335 0.98 -3.83 -34.05
N ASP A 336 1.90 -3.02 -34.51
CA ASP A 336 2.54 -3.16 -35.81
C ASP A 336 4.00 -3.54 -35.55
N PHE A 337 4.45 -4.65 -36.16
CA PHE A 337 5.80 -5.19 -36.05
C PHE A 337 6.48 -5.14 -37.39
N ASP A 338 7.63 -4.51 -37.47
CA ASP A 338 8.52 -4.53 -38.61
C ASP A 338 9.75 -5.35 -38.20
N ASN A 339 9.91 -6.53 -38.81
CA ASN A 339 10.92 -7.51 -38.43
C ASN A 339 11.95 -7.65 -39.57
N LEU A 340 13.21 -7.43 -39.25
CA LEU A 340 14.35 -7.73 -40.13
C LEU A 340 15.13 -8.89 -39.54
N TYR A 341 15.04 -10.04 -40.18
CA TYR A 341 15.81 -11.25 -39.82
C TYR A 341 17.09 -11.30 -40.62
N ASN A 342 18.20 -11.63 -39.94
CA ASN A 342 19.42 -12.04 -40.62
C ASN A 342 19.71 -13.50 -40.24
N THR A 343 19.61 -14.39 -41.20
CA THR A 343 19.84 -15.83 -41.04
C THR A 343 20.98 -16.24 -41.95
N ASN A 344 22.13 -16.61 -41.40
CA ASN A 344 23.35 -16.99 -42.14
C ASN A 344 23.77 -15.93 -43.17
N GLY A 345 23.63 -14.64 -42.87
CA GLY A 345 23.94 -13.53 -43.74
C GLY A 345 22.89 -13.18 -44.80
N ILE A 346 21.73 -13.86 -44.77
CA ILE A 346 20.59 -13.57 -45.65
C ILE A 346 19.56 -12.74 -44.87
N GLU A 347 19.26 -11.55 -45.35
CA GLU A 347 18.25 -10.68 -44.77
C GLU A 347 16.87 -10.97 -45.31
N ARG A 348 15.88 -11.02 -44.42
CA ARG A 348 14.45 -11.15 -44.74
C ARG A 348 13.63 -10.21 -43.92
N ARG A 349 12.85 -9.33 -44.53
CA ARG A 349 11.92 -8.42 -43.88
C ARG A 349 10.50 -8.99 -43.88
N GLU A 350 9.81 -8.83 -42.72
CA GLU A 350 8.48 -9.37 -42.52
C GLU A 350 7.65 -8.39 -41.67
N TYR A 351 6.44 -8.07 -42.17
CA TYR A 351 5.50 -7.21 -41.45
C TYR A 351 4.43 -8.06 -40.80
N ARG A 352 4.25 -7.85 -39.48
CA ARG A 352 3.17 -8.49 -38.71
C ARG A 352 2.35 -7.43 -38.02
N ASN A 353 1.06 -7.72 -37.82
CA ASN A 353 0.19 -6.90 -36.99
C ASN A 353 -0.54 -7.80 -36.01
N ARG A 354 -0.93 -7.21 -34.87
CA ARG A 354 -1.71 -7.89 -33.86
C ARG A 354 -2.74 -6.94 -33.26
N ASP A 355 -4.03 -7.32 -33.34
CA ASP A 355 -5.12 -6.61 -32.70
C ASP A 355 -5.59 -7.39 -31.49
N VAL A 356 -5.61 -6.77 -30.32
CA VAL A 356 -6.01 -7.37 -29.05
C VAL A 356 -7.09 -6.51 -28.41
N SER A 357 -8.22 -7.11 -28.10
CA SER A 357 -9.26 -6.49 -27.28
C SER A 357 -9.40 -7.24 -25.97
N TRP A 358 -9.40 -6.54 -24.86
CA TRP A 358 -9.53 -7.14 -23.54
C TRP A 358 -10.74 -6.54 -22.82
N ASN A 359 -11.77 -7.35 -22.68
CA ASN A 359 -12.97 -7.06 -21.91
C ASN A 359 -12.90 -7.86 -20.61
N ARG A 360 -12.91 -7.15 -19.48
CA ARG A 360 -12.82 -7.78 -18.18
C ARG A 360 -13.70 -7.00 -17.19
N GLU A 361 -14.54 -7.71 -16.48
CA GLU A 361 -15.33 -7.13 -15.39
C GLU A 361 -14.90 -7.77 -14.05
N ASN A 362 -14.91 -6.95 -13.02
CA ASN A 362 -14.68 -7.41 -11.65
C ASN A 362 -15.77 -6.87 -10.74
N ILE A 363 -16.36 -7.75 -9.95
CA ILE A 363 -17.23 -7.40 -8.82
C ILE A 363 -16.58 -7.86 -7.53
N GLU A 364 -16.50 -6.98 -6.55
CA GLU A 364 -15.96 -7.26 -5.22
C GLU A 364 -16.96 -6.84 -4.15
N GLY A 365 -17.23 -7.73 -3.21
CA GLY A 365 -18.03 -7.47 -2.02
C GLY A 365 -17.23 -7.70 -0.75
N VAL A 366 -17.34 -6.80 0.22
CA VAL A 366 -16.73 -6.93 1.55
C VAL A 366 -17.75 -6.68 2.62
N LEU A 367 -17.88 -7.60 3.55
CA LEU A 367 -18.70 -7.47 4.75
C LEU A 367 -17.78 -7.51 5.98
N PHE A 368 -17.94 -6.53 6.85
CA PHE A 368 -17.18 -6.44 8.10
C PHE A 368 -18.13 -6.20 9.26
N TYR A 369 -18.03 -7.02 10.29
CA TYR A 369 -18.75 -6.86 11.53
C TYR A 369 -17.77 -6.82 12.70
N GLN A 370 -17.97 -5.89 13.62
CA GLN A 370 -17.21 -5.77 14.86
C GLN A 370 -18.15 -5.72 16.06
N HIS A 371 -17.84 -6.50 17.07
CA HIS A 371 -18.53 -6.51 18.37
C HIS A 371 -17.55 -6.26 19.51
N ILE A 372 -17.89 -5.30 20.36
CA ILE A 372 -17.15 -4.99 21.60
C ILE A 372 -17.85 -5.70 22.76
N ILE A 373 -17.28 -6.82 23.20
CA ILE A 373 -17.83 -7.61 24.31
C ILE A 373 -17.68 -6.82 25.62
N GLN A 374 -16.45 -6.34 25.87
CA GLN A 374 -16.12 -5.49 27.02
C GLN A 374 -15.30 -4.30 26.50
N PRO A 375 -15.77 -3.04 26.70
CA PRO A 375 -15.01 -1.86 26.29
C PRO A 375 -13.57 -1.89 26.82
N ASN A 376 -12.61 -1.59 25.95
CA ASN A 376 -11.18 -1.57 26.26
C ASN A 376 -10.59 -2.86 26.83
N LYS A 377 -11.27 -4.01 26.65
CA LYS A 377 -10.77 -5.31 27.13
C LYS A 377 -10.90 -6.42 26.12
N LEU A 378 -12.04 -6.55 25.47
CA LEU A 378 -12.31 -7.69 24.59
C LEU A 378 -13.23 -7.28 23.47
N SER A 379 -12.78 -7.51 22.24
CA SER A 379 -13.59 -7.36 21.03
C SER A 379 -13.30 -8.48 20.05
N PHE A 380 -14.24 -8.75 19.17
CA PHE A 380 -13.97 -9.57 17.99
C PHE A 380 -14.47 -8.87 16.72
N SER A 381 -13.91 -9.28 15.61
CA SER A 381 -14.36 -8.86 14.29
C SER A 381 -14.40 -10.02 13.30
N ILE A 382 -15.39 -9.96 12.40
CA ILE A 382 -15.52 -10.89 11.28
C ILE A 382 -15.40 -10.06 10.01
N ARG A 383 -14.55 -10.54 9.08
CA ARG A 383 -14.44 -9.98 7.75
C ARG A 383 -14.66 -11.09 6.72
N SER A 384 -15.56 -10.85 5.79
CA SER A 384 -15.80 -11.72 4.63
C SER A 384 -15.62 -10.91 3.36
N SER A 385 -14.85 -11.42 2.42
CA SER A 385 -14.71 -10.81 1.09
C SER A 385 -14.92 -11.84 0.00
N ILE A 386 -15.49 -11.39 -1.10
CA ILE A 386 -15.64 -12.14 -2.34
C ILE A 386 -15.27 -11.23 -3.50
N SER A 387 -14.43 -11.73 -4.40
CA SER A 387 -14.09 -11.06 -5.66
C SER A 387 -14.28 -12.06 -6.79
N LYS A 388 -15.07 -11.68 -7.78
CA LYS A 388 -15.31 -12.46 -9.00
C LYS A 388 -14.92 -11.63 -10.21
N ILE A 389 -14.08 -12.22 -11.03
CA ILE A 389 -13.64 -11.62 -12.29
C ILE A 389 -14.13 -12.52 -13.43
N TRP A 390 -14.52 -11.92 -14.53
CA TRP A 390 -14.82 -12.61 -15.77
C TRP A 390 -14.41 -11.74 -16.96
N GLY A 391 -14.17 -12.37 -18.07
CA GLY A 391 -13.79 -11.67 -19.27
C GLY A 391 -13.10 -12.55 -20.30
N HIS A 392 -12.94 -11.99 -21.46
CA HIS A 392 -12.28 -12.65 -22.57
C HIS A 392 -11.38 -11.68 -23.33
N ARG A 393 -10.38 -12.22 -23.99
CA ARG A 393 -9.35 -11.49 -24.73
C ARG A 393 -9.20 -12.10 -26.13
N PRO A 394 -10.02 -11.69 -27.11
CA PRO A 394 -9.77 -12.02 -28.50
C PRO A 394 -8.50 -11.31 -29.00
N SER A 395 -7.73 -12.02 -29.79
CA SER A 395 -6.53 -11.52 -30.47
C SER A 395 -6.54 -12.00 -31.91
N TYR A 396 -6.27 -11.09 -32.85
CA TYR A 396 -6.13 -11.40 -34.27
C TYR A 396 -4.68 -11.11 -34.69
N TYR A 397 -4.13 -12.00 -35.49
CA TYR A 397 -2.75 -11.93 -35.96
C TYR A 397 -2.76 -11.86 -37.49
N PHE A 398 -1.97 -10.94 -38.00
CA PHE A 398 -1.85 -10.65 -39.44
C PHE A 398 -0.41 -10.84 -39.89
N LEU A 399 -0.22 -11.32 -41.08
CA LEU A 399 1.06 -11.45 -41.77
C LEU A 399 0.95 -10.75 -43.12
N ASN A 400 1.75 -9.71 -43.35
CA ASN A 400 1.74 -8.91 -44.59
C ASN A 400 0.33 -8.39 -44.96
N GLY A 401 -0.49 -8.07 -43.94
CA GLY A 401 -1.86 -7.57 -44.11
C GLY A 401 -2.95 -8.65 -44.09
N ASP A 402 -2.63 -9.91 -44.32
CA ASP A 402 -3.60 -11.00 -44.28
C ASP A 402 -3.78 -11.55 -42.86
N THR A 403 -5.05 -11.77 -42.47
CA THR A 403 -5.34 -12.38 -41.15
C THR A 403 -5.00 -13.87 -41.20
N VAL A 404 -4.03 -14.30 -40.40
CA VAL A 404 -3.51 -15.68 -40.42
C VAL A 404 -3.97 -16.51 -39.22
N ASN A 405 -4.09 -15.89 -38.05
CA ASN A 405 -4.49 -16.57 -36.83
C ASN A 405 -5.43 -15.72 -36.00
N LYS A 406 -6.21 -16.37 -35.13
CA LYS A 406 -6.89 -15.72 -34.02
C LYS A 406 -6.76 -16.57 -32.76
N SER A 407 -6.79 -15.91 -31.61
CA SER A 407 -6.95 -16.62 -30.33
C SER A 407 -8.02 -15.94 -29.48
N VAL A 408 -8.64 -16.75 -28.62
CA VAL A 408 -9.54 -16.25 -27.57
C VAL A 408 -9.06 -16.82 -26.24
N SER A 409 -8.53 -15.94 -25.39
CA SER A 409 -8.15 -16.32 -24.03
C SER A 409 -9.18 -15.80 -23.04
N GLY A 410 -9.37 -16.49 -21.94
CA GLY A 410 -10.26 -16.04 -20.90
C GLY A 410 -10.00 -16.73 -19.59
N GLY A 411 -10.71 -16.27 -18.58
CA GLY A 411 -10.65 -16.86 -17.25
C GLY A 411 -11.75 -16.32 -16.36
N SER A 412 -12.02 -17.04 -15.29
CA SER A 412 -13.06 -16.66 -14.33
C SER A 412 -12.58 -16.77 -12.90
N PRO A 413 -11.56 -15.96 -12.49
CA PRO A 413 -11.05 -15.96 -11.12
C PRO A 413 -12.14 -15.69 -10.10
N LEU A 414 -12.17 -16.52 -9.06
CA LEU A 414 -12.98 -16.33 -7.85
C LEU A 414 -12.04 -16.37 -6.65
N LEU A 415 -12.08 -15.30 -5.85
CA LEU A 415 -11.35 -15.21 -4.60
C LEU A 415 -12.34 -14.99 -3.48
N THR A 416 -12.25 -15.79 -2.42
CA THR A 416 -13.00 -15.54 -1.18
C THR A 416 -12.06 -15.59 0.00
N ALA A 417 -12.31 -14.75 1.00
CA ALA A 417 -11.57 -14.80 2.24
C ALA A 417 -12.51 -14.49 3.42
N HIS A 418 -12.43 -15.32 4.45
CA HIS A 418 -13.19 -15.20 5.68
C HIS A 418 -12.22 -15.18 6.85
N GLN A 419 -12.30 -14.15 7.68
CA GLN A 419 -11.39 -13.96 8.81
C GLN A 419 -12.18 -13.62 10.07
N LEU A 420 -11.80 -14.24 11.18
CA LEU A 420 -12.30 -13.96 12.53
C LEU A 420 -11.11 -13.58 13.39
N ASP A 421 -11.17 -12.40 13.99
CA ASP A 421 -10.13 -11.85 14.84
C ASP A 421 -10.67 -11.55 16.22
N PHE A 422 -9.87 -11.83 17.24
CA PHE A 422 -10.09 -11.46 18.64
C PHE A 422 -8.99 -10.50 19.08
N ASN A 423 -9.38 -9.42 19.74
CA ASN A 423 -8.48 -8.47 20.38
C ASN A 423 -8.73 -8.48 21.87
N ILE A 424 -7.72 -8.83 22.66
CA ILE A 424 -7.78 -9.01 24.10
C ILE A 424 -6.78 -8.06 24.76
N GLN A 425 -7.28 -6.99 25.37
CA GLN A 425 -6.46 -6.00 26.04
C GLN A 425 -6.30 -6.33 27.51
N LYS A 426 -5.07 -6.32 27.95
CA LYS A 426 -4.67 -6.53 29.35
C LYS A 426 -3.73 -5.40 29.80
N LYS A 427 -3.56 -5.26 31.11
CA LYS A 427 -2.65 -4.25 31.71
C LYS A 427 -1.24 -4.29 31.13
N TYR A 428 -0.77 -5.46 30.74
CA TYR A 428 0.62 -5.68 30.27
C TYR A 428 0.77 -5.67 28.76
N GLY A 429 -0.32 -5.58 28.00
CA GLY A 429 -0.30 -5.56 26.54
C GLY A 429 -1.58 -6.09 25.91
N THR A 430 -1.52 -6.22 24.61
CA THR A 430 -2.64 -6.66 23.77
C THR A 430 -2.29 -7.99 23.13
N TRP A 431 -3.19 -8.97 23.26
CA TRP A 431 -3.17 -10.20 22.50
C TRP A 431 -4.13 -10.06 21.32
N GLU A 432 -3.63 -10.40 20.15
CA GLU A 432 -4.44 -10.48 18.94
C GLU A 432 -4.30 -11.92 18.43
N THR A 433 -5.42 -12.55 18.14
CA THR A 433 -5.45 -13.91 17.60
C THR A 433 -6.59 -14.04 16.62
N GLY A 434 -6.42 -14.86 15.61
CA GLY A 434 -7.45 -15.04 14.61
C GLY A 434 -7.22 -16.26 13.74
N VAL A 435 -8.29 -16.59 13.02
CA VAL A 435 -8.29 -17.62 11.99
C VAL A 435 -8.78 -17.03 10.68
N LYS A 436 -8.19 -17.50 9.58
CA LYS A 436 -8.56 -17.09 8.24
C LYS A 436 -8.68 -18.30 7.35
N PHE A 437 -9.67 -18.28 6.48
CA PHE A 437 -9.79 -19.22 5.38
C PHE A 437 -9.87 -18.45 4.06
N SER A 438 -8.97 -18.75 3.13
CA SER A 438 -9.01 -18.18 1.78
C SER A 438 -9.18 -19.29 0.76
N TYR A 439 -10.02 -19.04 -0.24
CA TYR A 439 -10.21 -19.91 -1.38
C TYR A 439 -9.96 -19.11 -2.66
N ARG A 440 -9.15 -19.66 -3.55
CA ARG A 440 -8.84 -19.10 -4.86
C ARG A 440 -9.13 -20.14 -5.92
N GLN A 441 -9.87 -19.74 -6.92
CA GLN A 441 -10.13 -20.56 -8.10
C GLN A 441 -9.91 -19.74 -9.35
N ASN A 442 -9.30 -20.33 -10.35
CA ASN A 442 -9.24 -19.77 -11.69
C ASN A 442 -9.33 -20.88 -12.74
N ASN A 443 -10.28 -20.76 -13.64
CA ASN A 443 -10.39 -21.61 -14.81
C ASN A 443 -9.97 -20.77 -16.01
N ILE A 444 -8.82 -21.06 -16.56
CA ILE A 444 -8.22 -20.35 -17.69
C ILE A 444 -8.39 -21.23 -18.93
N TYR A 445 -8.68 -20.59 -20.05
CA TYR A 445 -8.65 -21.22 -21.35
C TYR A 445 -7.97 -20.31 -22.37
N HIS A 446 -7.37 -20.94 -23.36
CA HIS A 446 -6.80 -20.30 -24.54
C HIS A 446 -7.14 -21.17 -25.77
N ASP A 447 -8.03 -20.66 -26.58
CA ASP A 447 -8.41 -21.30 -27.82
C ASP A 447 -7.74 -20.60 -29.00
N PHE A 448 -7.00 -21.35 -29.78
CA PHE A 448 -6.23 -20.88 -30.93
C PHE A 448 -6.76 -21.48 -32.23
N TYR A 449 -6.80 -20.64 -33.27
CA TYR A 449 -7.33 -21.02 -34.58
C TYR A 449 -6.38 -20.55 -35.67
N ASN A 450 -6.07 -21.42 -36.59
CA ASN A 450 -5.39 -21.08 -37.85
C ASN A 450 -6.44 -20.73 -38.92
N ARG A 451 -6.10 -19.84 -39.83
CA ARG A 451 -6.94 -19.49 -40.95
C ARG A 451 -6.44 -20.22 -42.19
N GLU A 452 -7.23 -21.16 -42.71
CA GLU A 452 -6.94 -21.90 -43.94
C GLU A 452 -8.15 -21.80 -44.87
N SER A 453 -7.95 -21.43 -46.13
CA SER A 453 -9.01 -21.29 -47.12
C SER A 453 -10.18 -20.40 -46.64
N GLN A 454 -9.87 -19.33 -45.96
CA GLN A 454 -10.81 -18.36 -45.31
C GLN A 454 -11.67 -18.94 -44.17
N GLN A 455 -11.43 -20.17 -43.74
CA GLN A 455 -12.09 -20.77 -42.57
C GLN A 455 -11.19 -20.80 -41.35
N TRP A 456 -11.80 -20.71 -40.15
CA TRP A 456 -11.11 -20.80 -38.89
C TRP A 456 -11.05 -22.23 -38.38
N ASN A 457 -9.87 -22.86 -38.44
CA ASN A 457 -9.65 -24.23 -37.98
C ASN A 457 -9.07 -24.19 -36.57
N PHE A 458 -9.74 -24.85 -35.62
CA PHE A 458 -9.26 -24.99 -34.26
C PHE A 458 -7.93 -25.73 -34.19
N SER A 459 -6.95 -25.18 -33.46
CA SER A 459 -5.63 -25.80 -33.28
C SER A 459 -5.51 -26.43 -31.88
N PRO A 460 -5.59 -27.74 -31.72
CA PRO A 460 -5.42 -28.41 -30.43
C PRO A 460 -4.02 -28.18 -29.83
N THR A 461 -3.01 -28.09 -30.69
CA THR A 461 -1.61 -27.90 -30.27
C THR A 461 -1.38 -26.62 -29.51
N PHE A 462 -1.98 -25.50 -29.94
CA PHE A 462 -1.85 -24.19 -29.32
C PHE A 462 -3.03 -23.85 -28.41
N SER A 463 -4.07 -24.66 -28.35
CA SER A 463 -5.22 -24.47 -27.48
C SER A 463 -5.02 -25.22 -26.17
N LYS A 464 -5.17 -24.53 -25.06
CA LYS A 464 -4.89 -25.05 -23.71
C LYS A 464 -5.97 -24.62 -22.69
N ASP A 465 -6.03 -25.36 -21.59
CA ASP A 465 -6.86 -25.08 -20.44
C ASP A 465 -6.06 -25.30 -19.15
N LEU A 466 -6.42 -24.61 -18.08
CA LEU A 466 -5.90 -24.87 -16.75
C LEU A 466 -6.94 -24.50 -15.70
N ALA A 467 -7.35 -25.47 -14.90
CA ALA A 467 -8.12 -25.26 -13.69
C ALA A 467 -7.18 -25.23 -12.49
N HIS A 468 -7.16 -24.11 -11.81
CA HIS A 468 -6.42 -23.91 -10.56
C HIS A 468 -7.38 -23.72 -9.42
N LYS A 469 -7.18 -24.45 -8.31
CA LYS A 469 -7.91 -24.27 -7.05
C LYS A 469 -6.92 -24.28 -5.90
N GLU A 470 -7.04 -23.31 -5.00
CA GLU A 470 -6.17 -23.21 -3.84
C GLU A 470 -7.01 -22.96 -2.58
N TYR A 471 -6.73 -23.71 -1.52
CA TYR A 471 -7.34 -23.63 -0.19
C TYR A 471 -6.27 -23.23 0.82
N ILE A 472 -6.48 -22.14 1.56
CA ILE A 472 -5.49 -21.60 2.50
C ILE A 472 -6.16 -21.35 3.86
N PRO A 473 -6.32 -22.37 4.72
CA PRO A 473 -6.57 -22.14 6.14
C PRO A 473 -5.33 -21.57 6.81
N ALA A 474 -5.53 -20.63 7.72
CA ALA A 474 -4.48 -19.96 8.49
C ALA A 474 -4.96 -19.64 9.90
N ALA A 475 -4.02 -19.62 10.84
CA ALA A 475 -4.23 -19.15 12.19
C ALA A 475 -3.03 -18.32 12.64
N TYR A 476 -3.28 -17.33 13.49
CA TYR A 476 -2.21 -16.53 14.05
C TYR A 476 -2.47 -16.16 15.51
N VAL A 477 -1.40 -15.88 16.21
CA VAL A 477 -1.39 -15.28 17.53
C VAL A 477 -0.25 -14.29 17.62
N GLN A 478 -0.52 -13.14 18.22
CA GLN A 478 0.50 -12.12 18.45
C GLN A 478 0.25 -11.43 19.79
N PHE A 479 1.34 -11.02 20.42
CA PHE A 479 1.34 -10.19 21.61
C PHE A 479 2.07 -8.90 21.33
N SER A 480 1.49 -7.78 21.76
CA SER A 480 2.09 -6.46 21.71
C SER A 480 2.12 -5.84 23.12
N SER A 481 3.27 -5.34 23.55
CA SER A 481 3.36 -4.59 24.80
C SER A 481 2.59 -3.27 24.70
N PRO A 482 2.26 -2.58 25.83
CA PRO A 482 1.53 -1.31 25.76
C PRO A 482 2.28 -0.26 24.96
N LYS A 483 1.59 0.37 24.00
CA LYS A 483 2.13 1.51 23.22
C LYS A 483 2.32 2.72 24.14
N GLY A 484 3.24 3.62 23.77
CA GLY A 484 3.50 4.87 24.50
C GLY A 484 4.59 4.78 25.55
N LYS A 485 5.04 3.60 25.97
CA LYS A 485 6.19 3.41 26.84
C LYS A 485 7.52 3.61 26.08
N LYS A 486 8.63 3.77 26.80
CA LYS A 486 9.98 3.85 26.21
C LYS A 486 10.33 2.60 25.40
N LEU A 487 9.96 1.43 25.91
CA LEU A 487 10.14 0.14 25.23
C LEU A 487 8.77 -0.37 24.73
N PHE A 488 8.69 -0.70 23.47
CA PHE A 488 7.56 -1.38 22.83
C PHE A 488 8.08 -2.65 22.18
N GLY A 489 7.38 -3.76 22.35
CA GLY A 489 7.71 -5.04 21.72
C GLY A 489 6.48 -5.71 21.17
N ARG A 490 6.63 -6.39 20.04
CA ARG A 490 5.62 -7.27 19.43
C ARG A 490 6.28 -8.57 19.04
N ILE A 491 5.60 -9.67 19.33
CA ILE A 491 5.96 -11.01 18.90
C ILE A 491 4.72 -11.71 18.40
N GLY A 492 4.83 -12.39 17.29
CA GLY A 492 3.72 -13.11 16.68
C GLY A 492 4.19 -14.29 15.85
N VAL A 493 3.27 -15.21 15.64
CA VAL A 493 3.43 -16.32 14.71
C VAL A 493 2.13 -16.55 13.96
N ARG A 494 2.27 -16.82 12.68
CA ARG A 494 1.19 -17.23 11.81
C ARG A 494 1.54 -18.56 11.16
N ILE A 495 0.57 -19.44 11.08
CA ILE A 495 0.69 -20.74 10.41
C ILE A 495 -0.31 -20.74 9.27
N GLU A 496 0.16 -21.04 8.07
CA GLU A 496 -0.67 -21.21 6.89
C GLU A 496 -0.42 -22.61 6.30
N TYR A 497 -1.50 -23.29 5.96
CA TYR A 497 -1.45 -24.48 5.16
C TYR A 497 -2.07 -24.18 3.81
N SER A 498 -1.44 -24.54 2.71
CA SER A 498 -2.05 -24.40 1.40
C SER A 498 -2.12 -25.72 0.67
N GLN A 499 -3.28 -26.00 0.06
CA GLN A 499 -3.48 -27.08 -0.87
C GLN A 499 -3.77 -26.49 -2.24
N VAL A 500 -2.89 -26.74 -3.21
CA VAL A 500 -3.00 -26.27 -4.58
C VAL A 500 -3.35 -27.47 -5.47
N LYS A 501 -4.44 -27.36 -6.25
CA LYS A 501 -4.85 -28.34 -7.23
C LYS A 501 -4.79 -27.74 -8.63
N LEU A 502 -3.99 -28.34 -9.49
CA LEU A 502 -3.84 -27.99 -10.91
C LEU A 502 -4.38 -29.12 -11.76
N ARG A 503 -5.28 -28.79 -12.68
CA ARG A 503 -5.83 -29.74 -13.65
C ARG A 503 -5.88 -29.13 -15.04
N SER A 504 -5.32 -29.82 -16.01
CA SER A 504 -5.50 -29.56 -17.45
C SER A 504 -5.75 -30.88 -18.14
N GLU A 505 -6.84 -30.97 -18.88
CA GLU A 505 -7.15 -32.17 -19.66
C GLU A 505 -6.31 -32.19 -20.95
N LYS A 506 -6.07 -31.02 -21.54
CA LYS A 506 -5.28 -30.87 -22.77
C LYS A 506 -3.80 -31.19 -22.58
N GLU A 507 -3.25 -30.88 -21.39
CA GLU A 507 -1.83 -31.12 -21.04
C GLU A 507 -1.65 -32.36 -20.16
N ASN A 508 -2.73 -33.12 -19.87
CA ASN A 508 -2.69 -34.27 -18.96
C ASN A 508 -2.08 -33.95 -17.57
N ILE A 509 -2.34 -32.74 -17.07
CA ILE A 509 -1.90 -32.28 -15.73
C ILE A 509 -3.00 -32.63 -14.73
N ASN A 510 -2.65 -33.39 -13.70
CA ASN A 510 -3.49 -33.62 -12.52
C ASN A 510 -2.59 -33.66 -11.28
N GLN A 511 -2.32 -32.48 -10.75
CA GLN A 511 -1.34 -32.30 -9.67
C GLN A 511 -2.01 -31.70 -8.44
N THR A 512 -1.61 -32.21 -7.27
CA THR A 512 -1.95 -31.61 -5.98
C THR A 512 -0.67 -31.36 -5.20
N GLN A 513 -0.49 -30.14 -4.76
CA GLN A 513 0.65 -29.73 -3.92
C GLN A 513 0.14 -29.33 -2.54
N HIS A 514 0.95 -29.58 -1.52
CA HIS A 514 0.67 -29.24 -0.13
C HIS A 514 1.85 -28.48 0.49
N HIS A 515 1.59 -27.33 1.08
CA HIS A 515 2.62 -26.52 1.69
C HIS A 515 2.18 -26.08 3.09
N LEU A 516 2.99 -26.39 4.09
CA LEU A 516 2.85 -25.85 5.44
C LEU A 516 3.89 -24.78 5.64
N PHE A 517 3.45 -23.60 6.03
CA PHE A 517 4.33 -22.45 6.24
C PHE A 517 4.13 -21.84 7.62
N VAL A 518 5.25 -21.58 8.30
CA VAL A 518 5.27 -20.90 9.59
C VAL A 518 5.96 -19.55 9.41
N ALA A 519 5.24 -18.48 9.72
CA ALA A 519 5.65 -17.09 9.59
C ALA A 519 5.81 -16.43 10.97
N PRO A 520 6.97 -16.53 11.61
CA PRO A 520 7.28 -15.76 12.81
C PRO A 520 7.49 -14.29 12.46
N SER A 521 7.09 -13.40 13.37
CA SER A 521 7.35 -11.98 13.32
C SER A 521 7.75 -11.43 14.67
N LEU A 522 8.74 -10.56 14.70
CA LEU A 522 9.27 -9.94 15.91
C LEU A 522 9.55 -8.47 15.63
N MET A 523 9.22 -7.61 16.58
CA MET A 523 9.56 -6.20 16.53
C MET A 523 9.83 -5.67 17.92
N GLY A 524 10.93 -4.94 18.08
CA GLY A 524 11.28 -4.19 19.28
C GLY A 524 11.53 -2.73 18.91
N GLN A 525 10.94 -1.80 19.66
CA GLN A 525 11.19 -0.36 19.52
C GLN A 525 11.63 0.20 20.86
N TYR A 526 12.67 1.03 20.85
CA TYR A 526 13.11 1.82 21.99
C TYR A 526 13.04 3.30 21.66
N LYS A 527 12.27 4.05 22.45
CA LYS A 527 12.21 5.51 22.37
C LYS A 527 13.31 6.09 23.25
N ILE A 528 14.36 6.59 22.62
CA ILE A 528 15.46 7.26 23.31
C ILE A 528 14.89 8.50 24.03
N ASN A 529 14.12 9.30 23.30
CA ASN A 529 13.36 10.44 23.82
C ASN A 529 12.11 10.71 22.96
N LYS A 530 11.48 11.88 23.06
CA LYS A 530 10.27 12.27 22.28
C LYS A 530 10.55 12.41 20.78
N GLN A 531 11.79 12.64 20.38
CA GLN A 531 12.20 12.90 19.00
C GLN A 531 12.90 11.70 18.36
N HIS A 532 13.63 10.91 19.12
CA HIS A 532 14.49 9.84 18.66
C HIS A 532 13.94 8.47 19.03
N SER A 533 13.87 7.57 18.09
CA SER A 533 13.58 6.16 18.37
C SER A 533 14.38 5.24 17.46
N ILE A 534 14.67 4.04 17.96
CA ILE A 534 15.27 2.94 17.22
C ILE A 534 14.35 1.73 17.27
N SER A 535 14.42 0.88 16.27
CA SER A 535 13.71 -0.40 16.27
C SER A 535 14.44 -1.47 15.50
N LEU A 536 14.20 -2.70 15.90
CA LEU A 536 14.64 -3.90 15.21
C LEU A 536 13.42 -4.75 14.89
N ALA A 537 13.33 -5.24 13.66
CA ALA A 537 12.24 -6.11 13.25
C ALA A 537 12.75 -7.31 12.47
N PHE A 538 12.03 -8.42 12.58
CA PHE A 538 12.24 -9.65 11.84
C PHE A 538 10.91 -10.21 11.37
N SER A 539 10.85 -10.70 10.13
CA SER A 539 9.72 -11.49 9.64
C SER A 539 10.15 -12.52 8.62
N ARG A 540 9.44 -13.65 8.58
CA ARG A 540 9.55 -14.65 7.53
C ARG A 540 8.27 -14.63 6.68
N ARG A 541 8.44 -14.63 5.36
CA ARG A 541 7.37 -14.45 4.38
C ARG A 541 7.42 -15.52 3.30
N ILE A 542 6.30 -15.75 2.63
CA ILE A 542 6.16 -16.68 1.49
C ILE A 542 5.65 -15.93 0.27
N SER A 543 6.07 -16.34 -0.91
CA SER A 543 5.41 -15.96 -2.17
C SER A 543 5.06 -17.23 -2.95
N ARG A 544 3.80 -17.31 -3.32
CA ARG A 544 3.27 -18.42 -4.10
C ARG A 544 3.37 -18.10 -5.58
N PRO A 545 3.61 -19.12 -6.45
CA PRO A 545 3.59 -18.90 -7.89
C PRO A 545 2.26 -18.29 -8.34
N THR A 546 2.34 -17.32 -9.23
CA THR A 546 1.16 -16.70 -9.85
C THR A 546 0.58 -17.54 -10.98
N TYR A 547 -0.67 -17.28 -11.39
CA TYR A 547 -1.28 -17.98 -12.51
C TYR A 547 -0.49 -17.93 -13.82
N PRO A 548 0.07 -16.80 -14.28
CA PRO A 548 0.91 -16.77 -15.46
C PRO A 548 2.15 -17.67 -15.32
N GLN A 549 2.77 -17.70 -14.14
CA GLN A 549 3.93 -18.53 -13.87
C GLN A 549 3.62 -20.03 -13.89
N LEU A 550 2.40 -20.42 -13.50
CA LEU A 550 1.96 -21.83 -13.50
C LEU A 550 1.34 -22.28 -14.81
N ASN A 551 1.05 -21.34 -15.71
CA ASN A 551 0.27 -21.60 -16.91
C ASN A 551 1.06 -22.37 -17.98
N PRO A 552 0.70 -23.63 -18.32
CA PRO A 552 1.52 -24.48 -19.16
C PRO A 552 1.38 -24.20 -20.66
N TYR A 553 0.49 -23.32 -21.10
CA TYR A 553 0.35 -23.05 -22.51
C TYR A 553 1.40 -22.09 -23.07
N MET A 554 1.82 -22.36 -24.28
CA MET A 554 2.71 -21.50 -25.03
C MET A 554 1.96 -20.28 -25.58
N SER A 555 2.40 -19.09 -25.22
CA SER A 555 1.92 -17.83 -25.77
C SER A 555 2.98 -17.21 -26.65
N MET A 556 2.66 -16.93 -27.91
CA MET A 556 3.60 -16.26 -28.81
C MET A 556 3.73 -14.79 -28.41
N LEU A 557 4.91 -14.38 -28.04
CA LEU A 557 5.28 -12.99 -27.75
C LEU A 557 5.68 -12.23 -29.02
N ASP A 558 6.54 -12.85 -29.80
CA ASP A 558 6.96 -12.42 -31.14
C ASP A 558 7.20 -13.64 -32.05
N ALA A 559 7.71 -13.42 -33.25
CA ALA A 559 7.92 -14.48 -34.24
C ALA A 559 8.92 -15.56 -33.83
N THR A 560 9.79 -15.28 -32.88
CA THR A 560 10.87 -16.18 -32.45
C THR A 560 10.85 -16.47 -30.95
N THR A 561 9.88 -15.89 -30.21
CA THR A 561 9.79 -15.99 -28.75
C THR A 561 8.41 -16.46 -28.31
N PHE A 562 8.41 -17.47 -27.48
CA PHE A 562 7.24 -17.99 -26.80
C PHE A 562 7.39 -17.84 -25.28
N GLU A 563 6.30 -17.62 -24.59
CA GLU A 563 6.21 -17.68 -23.14
C GLU A 563 5.43 -18.94 -22.74
N GLN A 564 5.93 -19.66 -21.75
CA GLN A 564 5.27 -20.82 -21.16
C GLN A 564 5.55 -20.86 -19.67
N GLY A 565 4.53 -20.86 -18.84
CA GLY A 565 4.69 -21.07 -17.40
C GLY A 565 5.07 -22.50 -17.05
N ASN A 566 5.40 -22.69 -15.77
CA ASN A 566 5.84 -23.98 -15.23
C ASN A 566 4.89 -24.39 -14.08
N PRO A 567 4.02 -25.40 -14.27
CA PRO A 567 3.06 -25.85 -13.26
C PRO A 567 3.73 -26.54 -12.06
N TYR A 568 5.02 -26.86 -12.13
CA TYR A 568 5.78 -27.53 -11.06
C TYR A 568 6.47 -26.58 -10.09
N LEU A 569 6.30 -25.27 -10.25
CA LEU A 569 6.89 -24.28 -9.36
C LEU A 569 6.46 -24.47 -7.91
N GLN A 570 7.40 -24.29 -7.01
CA GLN A 570 7.21 -24.30 -5.57
C GLN A 570 7.22 -22.87 -5.03
N PRO A 571 6.58 -22.61 -3.88
CA PRO A 571 6.68 -21.29 -3.24
C PRO A 571 8.13 -20.90 -2.89
N GLU A 572 8.45 -19.62 -3.02
CA GLU A 572 9.66 -19.04 -2.46
C GLU A 572 9.44 -18.53 -1.05
N THR A 573 10.48 -18.51 -0.23
CA THR A 573 10.44 -17.98 1.14
C THR A 573 11.52 -16.94 1.36
N SER A 574 11.23 -15.96 2.22
CA SER A 574 12.14 -14.84 2.47
C SER A 574 12.19 -14.50 3.94
N GLU A 575 13.40 -14.32 4.47
CA GLU A 575 13.72 -13.78 5.78
C GLU A 575 14.11 -12.31 5.67
N ASN A 576 13.46 -11.45 6.48
CA ASN A 576 13.68 -10.00 6.49
C ASN A 576 14.14 -9.58 7.88
N VAL A 577 15.26 -8.88 7.97
CA VAL A 577 15.74 -8.19 9.17
C VAL A 577 15.87 -6.72 8.88
N GLU A 578 15.35 -5.87 9.75
CA GLU A 578 15.39 -4.42 9.61
C GLU A 578 15.79 -3.73 10.90
N PHE A 579 16.71 -2.78 10.80
CA PHE A 579 17.04 -1.84 11.86
C PHE A 579 16.68 -0.44 11.43
N ASN A 580 15.79 0.21 12.18
CA ASN A 580 15.31 1.56 11.89
C ASN A 580 15.75 2.56 12.95
N TYR A 581 16.17 3.74 12.51
CA TYR A 581 16.32 4.93 13.31
C TYR A 581 15.38 6.01 12.79
N LEU A 582 14.64 6.66 13.70
CA LEU A 582 13.73 7.77 13.42
C LEU A 582 14.09 9.00 14.26
N LEU A 583 14.14 10.14 13.59
CA LEU A 583 14.22 11.47 14.18
C LEU A 583 13.03 12.31 13.70
N ASN A 584 12.20 12.78 14.61
CA ASN A 584 11.06 13.65 14.29
C ASN A 584 11.17 14.94 15.08
N THR A 585 11.36 16.05 14.37
CA THR A 585 11.39 17.39 14.93
C THR A 585 10.39 18.30 14.19
N LYS A 586 10.33 19.57 14.56
CA LYS A 586 9.51 20.56 13.83
C LYS A 586 10.10 20.93 12.46
N ILE A 587 11.42 20.86 12.32
CA ILE A 587 12.16 21.31 11.13
C ILE A 587 12.63 20.10 10.31
N VAL A 588 13.07 19.03 10.96
CA VAL A 588 13.69 17.88 10.32
C VAL A 588 12.96 16.61 10.73
N ASP A 589 12.50 15.83 9.75
CA ASP A 589 12.13 14.43 9.92
C ASP A 589 13.15 13.59 9.18
N PHE A 590 13.81 12.67 9.87
CA PHE A 590 14.80 11.77 9.28
C PHE A 590 14.49 10.32 9.65
N SER A 591 14.62 9.44 8.69
CA SER A 591 14.49 8.00 8.86
C SER A 591 15.63 7.29 8.14
N ALA A 592 16.31 6.40 8.83
CA ALA A 592 17.28 5.49 8.25
C ALA A 592 16.88 4.04 8.56
N ASN A 593 16.74 3.23 7.53
CA ASN A 593 16.39 1.82 7.64
C ASN A 593 17.47 0.98 6.98
N LEU A 594 18.24 0.27 7.79
CA LEU A 594 19.16 -0.77 7.33
C LEU A 594 18.39 -2.08 7.22
N TYR A 595 18.53 -2.78 6.10
CA TYR A 595 17.82 -4.03 5.89
C TYR A 595 18.69 -5.12 5.29
N PHE A 596 18.37 -6.34 5.68
CA PHE A 596 18.91 -7.57 5.15
C PHE A 596 17.73 -8.46 4.76
N ASN A 597 17.75 -8.95 3.55
CA ASN A 597 16.70 -9.77 3.00
C ASN A 597 17.30 -10.93 2.22
N TYR A 598 16.98 -12.15 2.62
CA TYR A 598 17.42 -13.36 1.95
C TYR A 598 16.22 -14.17 1.47
N THR A 599 16.19 -14.51 0.17
CA THR A 599 15.13 -15.30 -0.46
C THR A 599 15.67 -16.66 -0.87
N HIS A 600 15.02 -17.70 -0.37
CA HIS A 600 15.27 -19.08 -0.76
C HIS A 600 14.31 -19.51 -1.86
N ASN A 601 14.75 -20.43 -2.69
CA ASN A 601 13.95 -21.02 -3.75
C ASN A 601 13.31 -19.97 -4.66
N TYR A 602 14.08 -18.91 -4.95
CA TYR A 602 13.64 -17.74 -5.69
C TYR A 602 13.07 -18.12 -7.05
N ILE A 603 11.86 -17.63 -7.36
CA ILE A 603 11.20 -17.84 -8.64
C ILE A 603 11.68 -16.77 -9.61
N THR A 604 12.35 -17.18 -10.66
CA THR A 604 12.81 -16.26 -11.71
C THR A 604 12.34 -16.68 -13.07
N GLU A 605 12.17 -15.68 -13.92
CA GLU A 605 11.99 -15.84 -15.36
C GLU A 605 13.34 -16.14 -16.00
N ILE A 606 13.35 -17.11 -16.90
CA ILE A 606 14.50 -17.44 -17.74
C ILE A 606 14.09 -17.56 -19.20
N THR A 607 15.02 -17.24 -20.08
CA THR A 607 14.87 -17.46 -21.52
C THR A 607 15.90 -18.49 -21.94
N ILE A 608 15.41 -19.57 -22.53
CA ILE A 608 16.22 -20.69 -23.06
C ILE A 608 16.00 -20.85 -24.56
N LEU A 609 16.99 -21.41 -25.24
CA LEU A 609 16.85 -21.81 -26.66
C LEU A 609 16.26 -23.21 -26.73
N LYS A 610 15.13 -23.35 -27.43
CA LYS A 610 14.45 -24.63 -27.67
C LYS A 610 14.05 -24.70 -29.14
N ASP A 611 14.58 -25.67 -29.86
CA ASP A 611 14.26 -25.90 -31.28
C ASP A 611 14.38 -24.64 -32.17
N SER A 612 15.46 -23.85 -31.98
CA SER A 612 15.72 -22.59 -32.68
C SER A 612 14.77 -21.43 -32.32
N LEU A 613 13.94 -21.58 -31.30
CA LEU A 613 13.04 -20.57 -30.76
C LEU A 613 13.44 -20.23 -29.32
N LEU A 614 13.22 -19.01 -28.91
CA LEU A 614 13.35 -18.63 -27.50
C LEU A 614 12.10 -19.00 -26.72
N LEU A 615 12.28 -19.75 -25.66
CA LEU A 615 11.25 -20.05 -24.68
C LEU A 615 11.52 -19.30 -23.38
N LEU A 616 10.68 -18.34 -23.10
CA LEU A 616 10.62 -17.66 -21.81
C LEU A 616 9.79 -18.52 -20.86
N THR A 617 10.38 -18.92 -19.73
CA THR A 617 9.74 -19.76 -18.74
C THR A 617 10.15 -19.37 -17.32
N TYR A 618 9.66 -20.10 -16.32
CA TYR A 618 9.91 -19.80 -14.91
C TYR A 618 10.52 -21.02 -14.20
N ILE A 619 11.47 -20.76 -13.35
CA ILE A 619 12.14 -21.78 -12.55
C ILE A 619 12.26 -21.39 -11.08
N ASN A 620 12.44 -22.41 -10.22
CA ASN A 620 12.89 -22.27 -8.84
C ASN A 620 14.37 -22.66 -8.69
N GLY A 621 14.89 -22.52 -7.47
CA GLY A 621 16.17 -23.07 -7.06
C GLY A 621 17.30 -22.06 -6.93
N LEU A 622 17.06 -20.79 -7.30
CA LEU A 622 18.01 -19.72 -7.03
C LEU A 622 17.86 -19.21 -5.59
N SER A 623 18.90 -18.55 -5.12
CA SER A 623 18.87 -17.72 -3.92
C SER A 623 19.09 -16.25 -4.30
N GLU A 624 18.46 -15.34 -3.57
CA GLU A 624 18.65 -13.91 -3.76
C GLU A 624 18.92 -13.23 -2.42
N LEU A 625 20.03 -12.50 -2.34
CA LEU A 625 20.38 -11.61 -1.24
C LEU A 625 20.18 -10.17 -1.66
N LYS A 626 19.41 -9.41 -0.85
CA LYS A 626 19.34 -7.94 -0.96
C LYS A 626 19.66 -7.33 0.41
N THR A 627 20.69 -6.52 0.49
CA THR A 627 21.06 -5.78 1.69
C THR A 627 21.29 -4.32 1.34
N GLY A 628 20.80 -3.41 2.19
CA GLY A 628 20.87 -2.00 1.83
C GLY A 628 20.38 -1.05 2.92
N ILE A 629 20.30 0.21 2.52
CA ILE A 629 19.84 1.33 3.35
C ILE A 629 18.77 2.13 2.61
N ASP A 630 17.69 2.43 3.30
CA ASP A 630 16.63 3.34 2.86
C ASP A 630 16.68 4.59 3.76
N LEU A 631 17.04 5.73 3.19
CA LEU A 631 17.14 7.02 3.85
C LEU A 631 16.02 7.93 3.40
N GLN A 632 15.38 8.59 4.34
CA GLN A 632 14.33 9.56 4.09
C GLN A 632 14.62 10.79 4.95
N LEU A 633 14.69 11.95 4.33
CA LEU A 633 14.97 13.22 4.97
C LEU A 633 13.97 14.26 4.46
N THR A 634 13.16 14.80 5.36
CA THR A 634 12.33 15.98 5.11
C THR A 634 12.84 17.15 5.92
N ILE A 635 13.16 18.24 5.26
CA ILE A 635 13.62 19.48 5.89
C ILE A 635 12.60 20.59 5.61
N ARG A 636 12.19 21.32 6.66
CA ARG A 636 11.27 22.46 6.59
C ARG A 636 11.97 23.71 7.10
N PRO A 637 12.90 24.30 6.32
CA PRO A 637 13.71 25.42 6.78
C PRO A 637 12.87 26.69 6.96
N ALA A 638 11.77 26.83 6.20
CA ALA A 638 10.83 27.93 6.31
C ALA A 638 9.40 27.45 5.99
N LYS A 639 8.38 28.24 6.33
CA LYS A 639 6.97 27.91 6.08
C LYS A 639 6.60 27.79 4.59
N TRP A 640 7.41 28.40 3.72
CA TRP A 640 7.17 28.46 2.26
C TRP A 640 7.92 27.40 1.46
N ILE A 641 8.80 26.57 2.10
CA ILE A 641 9.57 25.52 1.42
C ILE A 641 9.66 24.27 2.27
N ASP A 642 9.38 23.12 1.64
CA ASP A 642 9.69 21.78 2.15
C ASP A 642 10.62 21.09 1.15
N ILE A 643 11.66 20.41 1.64
CA ILE A 643 12.64 19.64 0.86
C ILE A 643 12.56 18.20 1.31
N ASP A 644 12.22 17.30 0.40
CA ASP A 644 12.14 15.87 0.65
C ASP A 644 13.21 15.13 -0.17
N LEU A 645 14.13 14.47 0.51
CA LEU A 645 15.18 13.64 -0.08
C LEU A 645 14.93 12.19 0.34
N ASN A 646 14.74 11.32 -0.63
CA ASN A 646 14.50 9.90 -0.39
C ASN A 646 15.47 9.10 -1.23
N THR A 647 16.21 8.17 -0.66
CA THR A 647 17.11 7.29 -1.39
C THR A 647 17.09 5.89 -0.82
N ASN A 648 17.04 4.91 -1.70
CA ASN A 648 17.19 3.50 -1.38
C ASN A 648 18.39 2.95 -2.13
N THR A 649 19.44 2.57 -1.41
CA THR A 649 20.67 2.00 -1.97
C THR A 649 20.83 0.58 -1.46
N TYR A 650 21.00 -0.38 -2.35
CA TYR A 650 21.18 -1.78 -1.98
C TYR A 650 22.11 -2.54 -2.92
N TYR A 651 22.72 -3.56 -2.35
CA TYR A 651 23.43 -4.58 -3.08
C TYR A 651 22.50 -5.77 -3.30
N VAL A 652 22.41 -6.21 -4.55
CA VAL A 652 21.71 -7.43 -4.93
C VAL A 652 22.71 -8.49 -5.36
N ASN A 653 22.47 -9.73 -4.94
CA ASN A 653 23.23 -10.90 -5.39
C ASN A 653 22.24 -12.05 -5.60
N ALA A 654 21.90 -12.31 -6.85
CA ALA A 654 21.17 -13.50 -7.27
C ALA A 654 22.19 -14.58 -7.62
N ASN A 655 22.02 -15.78 -7.12
CA ASN A 655 22.98 -16.89 -7.31
C ASN A 655 22.24 -18.18 -7.65
N GLY A 656 22.66 -18.83 -8.72
CA GLY A 656 22.15 -20.13 -9.14
C GLY A 656 22.42 -20.44 -10.61
N LYS A 657 22.07 -21.66 -10.99
CA LYS A 657 22.27 -22.17 -12.37
C LYS A 657 21.01 -22.91 -12.81
N TYR A 658 20.76 -22.90 -14.08
CA TYR A 658 19.80 -23.76 -14.73
C TYR A 658 20.49 -24.52 -15.85
N GLU A 659 20.61 -25.84 -15.72
CA GLU A 659 21.41 -26.68 -16.60
C GLU A 659 22.84 -26.12 -16.75
N GLN A 660 23.26 -25.74 -17.97
CA GLN A 660 24.54 -25.15 -18.26
C GLN A 660 24.56 -23.61 -18.18
N ILE A 661 23.38 -22.98 -17.96
CA ILE A 661 23.26 -21.52 -17.96
C ILE A 661 23.53 -20.99 -16.54
N ASP A 662 24.54 -20.13 -16.42
CA ASP A 662 24.79 -19.39 -15.18
C ASP A 662 23.80 -18.22 -15.10
N LEU A 663 23.00 -18.21 -14.04
CA LEU A 663 22.00 -17.19 -13.76
C LEU A 663 22.46 -16.21 -12.67
N SER A 664 23.72 -16.30 -12.26
CA SER A 664 24.26 -15.42 -11.21
C SER A 664 24.42 -14.00 -11.74
N ASN A 665 23.87 -13.03 -11.01
CA ASN A 665 24.06 -11.61 -11.30
C ASN A 665 24.08 -10.81 -10.01
N LYS A 666 24.90 -9.76 -9.96
CA LYS A 666 25.09 -8.95 -8.76
C LYS A 666 25.44 -7.50 -9.07
N GLY A 667 25.10 -6.60 -8.19
CA GLY A 667 25.48 -5.20 -8.35
C GLY A 667 24.87 -4.30 -7.29
N TRP A 668 25.29 -3.04 -7.32
CA TRP A 668 24.73 -1.97 -6.50
C TRP A 668 23.63 -1.25 -7.26
N VAL A 669 22.50 -1.05 -6.61
CA VAL A 669 21.36 -0.32 -7.13
C VAL A 669 21.07 0.86 -6.22
N ASN A 670 20.85 2.04 -6.80
CA ASN A 670 20.36 3.22 -6.11
C ASN A 670 19.11 3.74 -6.79
N SER A 671 18.06 3.97 -6.03
CA SER A 671 16.84 4.69 -6.47
C SER A 671 16.65 5.90 -5.57
N SER A 672 16.64 7.08 -6.16
CA SER A 672 16.54 8.35 -5.42
C SER A 672 15.40 9.22 -5.96
N LEU A 673 14.77 9.94 -5.05
CA LEU A 673 13.72 10.93 -5.32
C LEU A 673 14.05 12.21 -4.54
N ILE A 674 14.16 13.31 -5.26
CA ILE A 674 14.28 14.66 -4.72
C ILE A 674 12.98 15.39 -5.00
N GLU A 675 12.35 15.93 -3.97
CA GLU A 675 11.12 16.71 -4.09
C GLU A 675 11.29 18.07 -3.42
N LEU A 676 10.98 19.13 -4.14
CA LEU A 676 10.96 20.50 -3.65
C LEU A 676 9.52 21.01 -3.71
N ASN A 677 8.99 21.46 -2.58
CA ASN A 677 7.65 22.00 -2.45
C ASN A 677 7.72 23.46 -2.04
N PHE A 678 7.35 24.39 -2.91
CA PHE A 678 7.29 25.82 -2.64
C PHE A 678 5.84 26.28 -2.44
N LYS A 679 5.63 27.13 -1.44
CA LYS A 679 4.34 27.72 -1.07
C LYS A 679 4.48 29.25 -1.04
N PRO A 680 4.68 29.91 -2.22
CA PRO A 680 5.06 31.32 -2.27
C PRO A 680 3.98 32.28 -1.75
N ILE A 681 2.72 31.92 -1.98
CA ILE A 681 1.54 32.66 -1.52
C ILE A 681 0.49 31.71 -0.97
N LYS A 682 -0.49 32.26 -0.24
CA LYS A 682 -1.58 31.44 0.34
C LYS A 682 -2.36 30.70 -0.73
N GLY A 683 -2.49 29.39 -0.55
CA GLY A 683 -3.22 28.50 -1.47
C GLY A 683 -2.45 28.10 -2.72
N MET A 684 -1.25 28.64 -2.98
CA MET A 684 -0.39 28.24 -4.09
C MET A 684 0.62 27.18 -3.64
N LYS A 685 0.83 26.19 -4.49
CA LYS A 685 1.88 25.19 -4.35
C LYS A 685 2.57 24.99 -5.69
N ILE A 686 3.91 25.02 -5.68
CA ILE A 686 4.76 24.63 -6.80
C ILE A 686 5.55 23.40 -6.32
N GLN A 687 5.55 22.34 -7.09
CA GLN A 687 6.24 21.10 -6.79
C GLN A 687 7.19 20.73 -7.92
N LEU A 688 8.41 20.39 -7.57
CA LEU A 688 9.40 19.84 -8.48
C LEU A 688 9.81 18.47 -7.94
N GLN A 689 9.73 17.47 -8.78
CA GLN A 689 10.15 16.11 -8.47
C GLN A 689 11.20 15.63 -9.47
N TYR A 690 12.34 15.19 -8.99
CA TYR A 690 13.38 14.54 -9.80
C TYR A 690 13.65 13.15 -9.24
N ARG A 691 13.49 12.15 -10.09
CA ARG A 691 13.76 10.74 -9.78
C ARG A 691 14.85 10.21 -10.71
N PHE A 692 15.72 9.36 -10.16
CA PHE A 692 16.63 8.53 -10.95
C PHE A 692 16.80 7.15 -10.31
N THR A 693 17.13 6.17 -11.15
CA THR A 693 17.46 4.81 -10.72
C THR A 693 18.70 4.36 -11.51
N THR A 694 19.72 3.89 -10.81
CA THR A 694 20.92 3.28 -11.42
C THR A 694 20.58 1.92 -12.03
N PRO A 695 21.46 1.26 -12.79
CA PRO A 695 21.14 -0.05 -13.35
C PRO A 695 20.65 -1.04 -12.29
N GLU A 696 19.59 -1.80 -12.64
CA GLU A 696 19.02 -2.87 -11.82
C GLU A 696 19.43 -4.22 -12.41
N TYR A 697 19.86 -5.16 -11.54
CA TYR A 697 20.42 -6.45 -11.93
C TYR A 697 19.42 -7.59 -11.66
N TYR A 698 19.14 -8.38 -12.69
CA TYR A 698 18.30 -9.57 -12.66
C TYR A 698 19.07 -10.78 -13.25
N PRO A 699 18.67 -12.02 -13.00
CA PRO A 699 19.45 -13.21 -13.40
C PRO A 699 19.94 -13.23 -14.85
N GLN A 700 19.14 -12.84 -15.82
CA GLN A 700 19.56 -12.87 -17.23
C GLN A 700 19.59 -11.49 -17.90
N PHE A 701 19.22 -10.41 -17.21
CA PHE A 701 19.14 -9.10 -17.81
C PHE A 701 19.43 -7.97 -16.83
N THR A 702 19.69 -6.82 -17.36
CA THR A 702 19.90 -5.58 -16.62
C THR A 702 18.97 -4.50 -17.16
N ILE A 703 18.33 -3.74 -16.28
CA ILE A 703 17.61 -2.52 -16.65
C ILE A 703 18.60 -1.38 -16.50
N PRO A 704 18.89 -0.59 -17.55
CA PRO A 704 19.88 0.49 -17.48
C PRO A 704 19.40 1.68 -16.65
N PHE A 705 20.25 2.67 -16.49
CA PHE A 705 19.97 3.93 -15.82
C PHE A 705 18.72 4.60 -16.40
N SER A 706 17.85 5.09 -15.52
CA SER A 706 16.64 5.84 -15.89
C SER A 706 16.46 7.05 -14.99
N HIS A 707 15.92 8.15 -15.54
CA HIS A 707 15.58 9.32 -14.76
C HIS A 707 14.41 10.08 -15.37
N LYS A 708 13.71 10.87 -14.55
CA LYS A 708 12.69 11.81 -15.02
C LYS A 708 12.53 12.98 -14.06
N MET A 709 11.99 14.07 -14.58
CA MET A 709 11.63 15.26 -13.82
C MET A 709 10.19 15.68 -14.11
N ASP A 710 9.43 15.95 -13.05
CA ASP A 710 8.07 16.46 -13.13
C ASP A 710 8.00 17.83 -12.42
N ILE A 711 7.23 18.78 -13.00
CA ILE A 711 7.01 20.12 -12.46
C ILE A 711 5.51 20.40 -12.43
N GLY A 712 5.01 20.78 -11.25
CA GLY A 712 3.60 21.09 -11.09
C GLY A 712 3.34 22.39 -10.34
N ILE A 713 2.21 23.01 -10.64
CA ILE A 713 1.70 24.21 -9.97
C ILE A 713 0.22 24.01 -9.66
N SER A 714 -0.21 24.43 -8.48
CA SER A 714 -1.62 24.46 -8.11
C SER A 714 -1.97 25.71 -7.33
N GLN A 715 -3.22 26.18 -7.52
CA GLN A 715 -3.79 27.30 -6.80
C GLN A 715 -5.16 26.92 -6.24
N SER A 716 -5.34 27.12 -4.95
CA SER A 716 -6.63 26.93 -4.29
C SER A 716 -7.39 28.25 -4.16
N PHE A 717 -8.67 28.22 -4.53
CA PHE A 717 -9.64 29.30 -4.48
C PHE A 717 -10.80 28.95 -3.55
N LEU A 718 -11.75 29.89 -3.34
CA LEU A 718 -12.98 29.68 -2.57
C LEU A 718 -12.68 29.05 -1.17
N LYS A 719 -11.72 29.64 -0.44
CA LYS A 719 -11.26 29.12 0.87
C LYS A 719 -10.79 27.66 0.83
N GLY A 720 -10.22 27.24 -0.31
CA GLY A 720 -9.69 25.89 -0.51
C GLY A 720 -10.71 24.85 -1.02
N SER A 721 -11.94 25.28 -1.35
CA SER A 721 -12.94 24.38 -1.94
C SER A 721 -12.69 24.10 -3.41
N LEU A 722 -12.13 25.03 -4.16
CA LEU A 722 -11.76 24.87 -5.57
C LEU A 722 -10.24 24.86 -5.70
N THR A 723 -9.68 23.88 -6.38
CA THR A 723 -8.25 23.81 -6.72
C THR A 723 -8.11 23.65 -8.22
N VAL A 724 -7.28 24.49 -8.82
CA VAL A 724 -6.87 24.40 -10.23
C VAL A 724 -5.39 24.06 -10.25
N SER A 725 -4.98 23.14 -11.12
CA SER A 725 -3.61 22.62 -11.14
C SER A 725 -3.15 22.44 -12.58
N ALA A 726 -1.83 22.60 -12.79
CA ALA A 726 -1.13 22.21 -14.00
C ALA A 726 0.10 21.38 -13.62
N LEU A 727 0.37 20.31 -14.37
CA LEU A 727 1.51 19.41 -14.15
C LEU A 727 2.14 19.06 -15.50
N LEU A 728 3.44 19.30 -15.64
CA LEU A 728 4.25 18.82 -16.75
C LEU A 728 5.05 17.61 -16.26
N THR A 729 4.72 16.43 -16.78
CA THR A 729 5.46 15.19 -16.49
C THR A 729 6.61 15.04 -17.45
N ASP A 730 7.70 14.40 -16.98
CA ASP A 730 8.90 14.04 -17.77
C ASP A 730 9.41 15.19 -18.64
N VAL A 731 9.77 16.32 -18.02
CA VAL A 731 10.19 17.56 -18.66
C VAL A 731 11.28 17.31 -19.71
N PHE A 732 12.22 16.41 -19.42
CA PHE A 732 13.36 16.10 -20.29
C PHE A 732 13.09 15.01 -21.33
N ASN A 733 11.91 14.35 -21.29
CA ASN A 733 11.52 13.22 -22.14
C ASN A 733 12.51 12.05 -22.07
N THR A 734 12.92 11.72 -20.85
CA THR A 734 13.97 10.72 -20.56
C THR A 734 13.43 9.43 -19.94
N ASN A 735 12.12 9.38 -19.68
CA ASN A 735 11.50 8.20 -19.09
C ASN A 735 11.27 7.12 -20.16
N ASN A 736 12.32 6.39 -20.49
CA ASN A 736 12.28 5.21 -21.33
C ASN A 736 12.43 3.95 -20.46
N TRP A 737 11.99 2.84 -20.99
CA TRP A 737 12.19 1.52 -20.43
C TRP A 737 13.09 0.72 -21.37
N ALA A 738 14.23 0.28 -20.86
CA ALA A 738 15.13 -0.54 -21.64
C ALA A 738 15.50 -1.82 -20.87
N VAL A 739 15.80 -2.89 -21.61
CA VAL A 739 16.29 -4.16 -21.11
C VAL A 739 17.50 -4.56 -21.91
N LEU A 740 18.60 -4.87 -21.20
CA LEU A 740 19.84 -5.33 -21.77
C LEU A 740 20.11 -6.73 -21.26
N SER A 741 20.42 -7.65 -22.16
CA SER A 741 20.88 -9.00 -21.82
C SER A 741 22.11 -9.33 -22.68
N ASP A 742 23.10 -9.90 -22.04
CA ASP A 742 24.31 -10.44 -22.69
C ASP A 742 24.67 -11.71 -21.94
N ASN A 743 24.27 -12.84 -22.48
CA ASN A 743 24.45 -14.14 -21.86
C ASN A 743 24.85 -15.21 -22.89
N SER A 744 25.08 -16.44 -22.46
CA SER A 744 25.53 -17.54 -23.32
C SER A 744 24.50 -17.99 -24.36
N VAL A 745 23.24 -17.52 -24.28
CA VAL A 745 22.13 -17.93 -25.18
C VAL A 745 21.88 -16.86 -26.22
N TYR A 746 21.77 -15.59 -25.80
CA TYR A 746 21.44 -14.47 -26.68
C TYR A 746 21.98 -13.14 -26.15
N ILE A 747 22.16 -12.21 -27.07
CA ILE A 747 22.34 -10.79 -26.78
C ILE A 747 21.03 -10.09 -27.10
N LEU A 748 20.51 -9.29 -26.17
CA LEU A 748 19.26 -8.54 -26.32
C LEU A 748 19.46 -7.08 -25.94
N ARG A 749 18.96 -6.19 -26.78
CA ARG A 749 18.74 -4.77 -26.48
C ARG A 749 17.30 -4.47 -26.84
N ASN A 750 16.51 -4.05 -25.87
CA ASN A 750 15.12 -3.63 -26.07
C ASN A 750 14.93 -2.26 -25.43
N ASP A 751 14.60 -1.26 -26.20
CA ASP A 751 14.27 0.11 -25.75
C ASP A 751 12.81 0.39 -26.07
N SER A 752 12.03 0.81 -25.08
CA SER A 752 10.61 1.09 -25.21
C SER A 752 10.30 2.49 -24.68
N ARG A 753 9.62 3.29 -25.49
CA ARG A 753 9.26 4.67 -25.16
C ARG A 753 7.75 4.87 -25.28
N ASN A 754 7.15 5.40 -24.23
CA ASN A 754 5.75 5.84 -24.23
C ASN A 754 5.68 7.38 -24.24
N LYS A 755 4.50 7.93 -24.39
CA LYS A 755 4.24 9.37 -24.29
C LYS A 755 4.30 9.85 -22.84
N SER A 756 5.49 9.89 -22.25
CA SER A 756 5.72 10.26 -20.84
C SER A 756 5.73 11.77 -20.60
N ARG A 757 6.22 12.57 -21.59
CA ARG A 757 6.21 14.03 -21.52
C ARG A 757 4.83 14.55 -21.87
N MET A 758 4.10 15.04 -20.85
CA MET A 758 2.70 15.43 -21.00
C MET A 758 2.35 16.60 -20.08
N LEU A 759 1.63 17.56 -20.62
CA LEU A 759 0.99 18.61 -19.83
C LEU A 759 -0.39 18.13 -19.37
N TRP A 760 -0.64 18.22 -18.08
CA TRP A 760 -1.92 17.95 -17.45
C TRP A 760 -2.53 19.23 -16.92
N LEU A 761 -3.85 19.39 -17.09
CA LEU A 761 -4.66 20.43 -16.45
C LEU A 761 -5.73 19.75 -15.61
N GLY A 762 -5.92 20.24 -14.39
CA GLY A 762 -6.85 19.64 -13.45
C GLY A 762 -7.69 20.66 -12.69
N ILE A 763 -8.93 20.29 -12.42
CA ILE A 763 -9.84 21.02 -11.56
C ILE A 763 -10.43 20.07 -10.52
N ARG A 764 -10.46 20.51 -9.25
CA ARG A 764 -11.06 19.76 -8.15
C ARG A 764 -11.92 20.70 -7.32
N TYR A 765 -13.17 20.29 -7.07
CA TYR A 765 -14.12 21.01 -6.24
C TYR A 765 -14.60 20.14 -5.09
N ASN A 766 -14.39 20.61 -3.88
CA ASN A 766 -14.85 19.98 -2.64
C ASN A 766 -16.01 20.81 -2.09
N PHE A 767 -17.16 20.20 -1.88
CA PHE A 767 -18.33 20.86 -1.32
C PHE A 767 -18.72 20.26 0.02
N ASN A 768 -19.19 21.13 0.92
CA ASN A 768 -19.58 20.76 2.28
C ASN A 768 -18.52 19.93 3.03
N SER A 769 -17.24 20.06 2.63
CA SER A 769 -16.14 19.40 3.33
C SER A 769 -16.11 19.96 4.75
N TYR A 770 -16.45 19.12 5.73
CA TYR A 770 -16.36 19.48 7.13
C TYR A 770 -14.88 19.60 7.50
N LYS A 771 -14.36 20.81 7.52
CA LYS A 771 -13.11 21.10 8.21
C LYS A 771 -13.37 20.88 9.68
N GLY A 772 -13.10 19.67 10.18
CA GLY A 772 -13.23 19.36 11.60
C GLY A 772 -12.51 20.44 12.40
N SER A 773 -13.19 21.04 13.37
CA SER A 773 -12.60 22.03 14.24
C SER A 773 -11.30 21.46 14.85
N LYS A 774 -10.31 22.30 15.15
CA LYS A 774 -9.07 21.91 15.86
C LYS A 774 -9.35 21.03 17.10
N LEU A 775 -10.48 21.22 17.73
CA LEU A 775 -10.97 20.43 18.88
C LEU A 775 -11.35 19.00 18.51
N MET A 776 -11.98 18.76 17.33
CA MET A 776 -12.26 17.39 16.88
C MET A 776 -11.01 16.68 16.39
N LYS A 777 -10.07 17.37 15.76
CA LYS A 777 -8.74 16.81 15.43
C LYS A 777 -7.95 16.43 16.68
N LYS A 778 -7.99 17.26 17.72
CA LYS A 778 -7.33 17.00 19.00
C LYS A 778 -8.04 15.88 19.78
N ALA A 779 -9.36 15.83 19.79
CA ALA A 779 -10.13 14.73 20.37
C ALA A 779 -9.97 13.43 19.57
N GLU A 780 -9.70 13.49 18.24
CA GLU A 780 -9.37 12.32 17.42
C GLU A 780 -7.91 11.92 17.55
N GLU A 781 -6.96 12.87 17.67
CA GLU A 781 -5.59 12.55 18.06
C GLU A 781 -5.53 11.96 19.47
N ASP A 782 -6.34 12.43 20.39
CA ASP A 782 -6.44 11.87 21.73
C ASP A 782 -7.23 10.56 21.74
N ARG A 783 -8.26 10.38 20.89
CA ARG A 783 -8.89 9.07 20.62
C ARG A 783 -7.99 8.14 19.81
N SER A 784 -7.19 8.63 18.86
CA SER A 784 -6.20 7.80 18.17
C SER A 784 -5.02 7.48 19.10
N LYS A 785 -4.66 8.35 20.04
CA LYS A 785 -3.74 8.01 21.14
C LYS A 785 -4.37 7.04 22.13
N VAL A 786 -5.67 7.10 22.35
CA VAL A 786 -6.46 6.13 23.12
C VAL A 786 -6.76 4.88 22.28
N HIS A 787 -6.97 4.98 20.96
CA HIS A 787 -7.09 3.84 20.02
C HIS A 787 -5.75 3.30 19.50
N ILE A 788 -4.66 4.07 19.57
CA ILE A 788 -3.28 3.62 19.38
C ILE A 788 -2.68 3.15 20.74
N GLY A 789 -3.35 3.43 21.83
CA GLY A 789 -3.18 2.81 23.14
C GLY A 789 -4.20 1.69 23.41
N GLN A 790 -5.00 1.36 22.45
CA GLN A 790 -5.94 0.25 22.44
C GLN A 790 -5.55 -0.76 21.37
#